data_67161855d7e828764861075ed12f2ffe
#
_entry.id   67161855d7e828764861075ed12f2ffe
#
_cell.length_a   1.000
_cell.length_b   1.000
_cell.length_c   1.000
_cell.angle_alpha   90.00
_cell.angle_beta   90.00
_cell.angle_gamma   90.00
#
_symmetry.space_group_name_H-M   'P 1'
#
loop_
_entity.id
_entity.type
_entity.pdbx_description
1 polymer ?
#
loop_
_entity_poly.entity_id
_entity_poly.type
_entity_poly.pdbx_seq_one_letter_code
_entity_poly.pdbx_strand_id
1 'polypeptide(L)'
;MARIAITAIQIASRNGPDQMRNAAGTGNGSQGRNSRSRSNSGDAVRAARTAAKTTAPTAIETATAATDTGSKAIRGPSSVVSARVPIDSQAAKAANRAETVGYNELAFYMDIRTRGTRPGVRSAGLWLGAAILAIGMTWPLARGLGYLGRTENSGDARFAVWNVAWVAHALTTNPARVYDANIFYPHRDSLAFSEANLGAGVVAVPAWLATHNPYTTFNVVVLFSFAASVVTAFYLVRYLTGDPRAGWIAGVLYAFCPYLFAHTAHIQLLMAAGIPLSMLMLHRLVDAPSPGRGVLLGLTLAAQALSCAYYGIFAGLMVGVATLFYAWSRRCFASARYWIAIAAGAVVSVGIVIPFFVPYLTIQQDTGFARTLDDARMYAANWRSYLASSALLHRWMLPRLQAMGGWGGEVLFPGFAALLLAGVGAAAIARQPAAAGSRHRLPRDAETAMVYTAIGALAFWTSLGPGAGLYTLLYEAIPVFSFLRAPGRIGMVVVLSIAVLAAFGVRALTGQVTGRTATTLAVSIFAFALIDLAQMPFDWRPASPIPAAYRVLADMPRGPVAEFPFYDRRIDFHLHTRYMLNSTTHWQPLVNGYSDHTPAEFRTMAVRLASFPSRDAFDALREKRVRYIVIHQKLYDRDSLADVTKRLQAFGQFVKPVAEDDSVRIYEVTGFPQ
;
A
#
# COMPACT_ATOMS: atom_id res chain seq x y z
N MET A 1 -24.63 4.59 2.45
CA MET A 1 -23.18 4.79 2.37
C MET A 1 -22.56 4.04 1.19
N ALA A 2 -22.64 2.70 1.10
CA ALA A 2 -22.09 1.97 -0.05
C ALA A 2 -22.64 2.42 -1.42
N ARG A 3 -23.93 2.72 -1.54
CA ARG A 3 -24.52 3.30 -2.76
C ARG A 3 -24.00 4.71 -3.07
N ILE A 4 -23.69 5.52 -2.07
CA ILE A 4 -23.13 6.86 -2.25
C ILE A 4 -21.69 6.77 -2.75
N ALA A 5 -20.89 5.87 -2.21
CA ALA A 5 -19.52 5.64 -2.69
C ALA A 5 -19.51 5.07 -4.12
N ILE A 6 -20.39 4.11 -4.42
CA ILE A 6 -20.54 3.55 -5.77
C ILE A 6 -21.06 4.60 -6.75
N THR A 7 -21.99 5.46 -6.34
CA THR A 7 -22.52 6.55 -7.17
C THR A 7 -21.47 7.64 -7.42
N ALA A 8 -20.65 7.98 -6.43
CA ALA A 8 -19.53 8.92 -6.60
C ALA A 8 -18.47 8.36 -7.58
N ILE A 9 -18.14 7.08 -7.46
CA ILE A 9 -17.24 6.39 -8.38
C ILE A 9 -17.84 6.26 -9.80
N GLN A 10 -19.14 6.00 -9.92
CA GLN A 10 -19.84 5.93 -11.22
C GLN A 10 -19.99 7.29 -11.91
N ILE A 11 -20.16 8.37 -11.14
CA ILE A 11 -20.22 9.75 -11.68
C ILE A 11 -18.83 10.15 -12.22
N ALA A 12 -17.76 9.82 -11.49
CA ALA A 12 -16.39 10.08 -11.93
C ALA A 12 -16.00 9.32 -13.20
N SER A 13 -16.53 8.10 -13.41
CA SER A 13 -16.23 7.29 -14.60
C SER A 13 -17.06 7.65 -15.84
N ARG A 14 -18.21 8.31 -15.70
CA ARG A 14 -19.06 8.71 -16.82
C ARG A 14 -18.66 10.02 -17.50
N ASN A 15 -17.83 10.85 -16.86
CA ASN A 15 -17.34 12.11 -17.40
C ASN A 15 -15.95 11.97 -18.08
N GLY A 16 -15.67 10.86 -18.69
CA GLY A 16 -14.45 10.60 -19.47
C GLY A 16 -14.51 11.14 -20.93
N PRO A 17 -13.44 11.10 -21.67
CA PRO A 17 -12.89 12.14 -22.56
C PRO A 17 -13.49 12.28 -23.97
N ASP A 18 -14.78 12.14 -24.20
CA ASP A 18 -15.38 12.33 -25.53
C ASP A 18 -15.57 13.80 -25.95
N GLN A 19 -15.21 14.78 -25.12
CA GLN A 19 -15.31 16.20 -25.51
C GLN A 19 -14.03 16.82 -26.11
N MET A 20 -12.92 16.10 -26.23
CA MET A 20 -11.67 16.65 -26.80
C MET A 20 -11.35 16.22 -28.24
N ARG A 21 -12.25 15.57 -28.97
CA ARG A 21 -12.02 15.22 -30.39
C ARG A 21 -12.52 16.23 -31.39
N ASN A 22 -13.20 17.32 -31.02
CA ASN A 22 -13.79 18.30 -31.93
C ASN A 22 -13.07 19.65 -32.01
N ALA A 23 -11.82 19.76 -31.62
CA ALA A 23 -11.05 21.01 -31.71
C ALA A 23 -9.75 20.90 -32.51
N ALA A 24 -9.69 20.06 -33.54
CA ALA A 24 -8.59 20.11 -34.53
C ALA A 24 -9.09 19.63 -35.90
N GLY A 25 -9.63 20.53 -36.69
CA GLY A 25 -10.03 20.26 -38.06
C GLY A 25 -10.37 21.56 -38.75
N THR A 26 -9.40 22.08 -39.44
CA THR A 26 -9.37 23.27 -40.29
C THR A 26 -10.45 23.29 -41.36
N GLY A 27 -10.85 24.53 -41.71
CA GLY A 27 -11.90 24.91 -42.62
C GLY A 27 -11.81 24.40 -44.06
N ASN A 28 -12.95 24.35 -44.69
CA ASN A 28 -13.31 25.04 -45.91
C ASN A 28 -14.67 24.57 -46.43
N GLY A 29 -15.52 25.53 -46.80
CA GLY A 29 -16.28 25.45 -48.06
C GLY A 29 -17.76 25.07 -48.00
N SER A 30 -18.60 26.12 -48.05
CA SER A 30 -19.78 26.25 -48.91
C SER A 30 -21.12 25.59 -48.59
N GLN A 31 -22.07 26.50 -48.34
CA GLN A 31 -23.42 26.62 -48.91
C GLN A 31 -24.43 25.47 -48.77
N GLY A 32 -25.56 25.84 -48.15
CA GLY A 32 -26.82 25.27 -48.63
C GLY A 32 -27.97 25.14 -47.63
N ARG A 33 -28.75 26.23 -47.48
CA ARG A 33 -30.23 26.29 -47.34
C ARG A 33 -31.01 25.43 -46.30
N ASN A 34 -31.66 26.20 -45.44
CA ASN A 34 -33.09 26.16 -45.06
C ASN A 34 -33.74 24.86 -44.55
N SER A 35 -34.22 24.84 -43.34
CA SER A 35 -35.68 25.11 -43.10
C SER A 35 -36.02 25.02 -41.59
N ARG A 36 -37.01 25.83 -41.29
CA ARG A 36 -37.69 26.07 -40.00
C ARG A 36 -38.30 24.80 -39.41
N SER A 37 -38.28 24.66 -38.07
CA SER A 37 -39.54 24.52 -37.30
C SER A 37 -39.33 24.82 -35.82
N ARG A 38 -40.20 25.71 -35.34
CA ARG A 38 -40.44 26.04 -33.92
C ARG A 38 -41.25 24.92 -33.28
N SER A 39 -40.98 24.60 -32.00
CA SER A 39 -42.02 24.43 -30.99
C SER A 39 -41.40 24.31 -29.59
N ASN A 40 -41.68 25.24 -28.75
CA ASN A 40 -42.24 25.21 -27.41
C ASN A 40 -42.02 23.97 -26.54
N SER A 41 -41.35 24.18 -25.41
CA SER A 41 -41.78 23.64 -24.11
C SER A 41 -41.03 24.38 -22.97
N GLY A 42 -41.48 25.52 -22.63
CA GLY A 42 -41.27 26.11 -21.30
C GLY A 42 -42.50 25.77 -20.48
N ASP A 43 -42.44 24.81 -19.58
CA ASP A 43 -43.39 24.65 -18.46
C ASP A 43 -43.05 23.33 -17.69
N ALA A 44 -41.93 23.32 -16.95
CA ALA A 44 -41.67 22.27 -15.98
C ALA A 44 -40.72 22.69 -14.81
N VAL A 45 -40.60 23.97 -14.54
CA VAL A 45 -39.72 24.47 -13.43
C VAL A 45 -40.49 25.27 -12.38
N ARG A 46 -41.81 25.10 -12.25
CA ARG A 46 -42.59 25.85 -11.26
C ARG A 46 -43.36 25.02 -10.22
N ALA A 47 -43.17 23.72 -10.12
CA ALA A 47 -43.93 22.85 -9.20
C ALA A 47 -43.14 22.18 -8.06
N ALA A 48 -41.94 22.63 -7.73
CA ALA A 48 -41.14 22.01 -6.66
C ALA A 48 -40.67 23.01 -5.57
N ARG A 49 -41.46 24.08 -5.31
CA ARG A 49 -41.09 25.08 -4.29
C ARG A 49 -42.18 25.39 -3.24
N THR A 50 -43.16 24.51 -3.03
CA THR A 50 -44.23 24.76 -2.06
C THR A 50 -44.61 23.49 -1.28
N ALA A 51 -43.68 22.88 -0.56
CA ALA A 51 -44.01 21.89 0.47
C ALA A 51 -42.81 21.65 1.41
N ALA A 52 -42.43 22.68 2.17
CA ALA A 52 -41.58 22.50 3.35
C ALA A 52 -41.66 23.73 4.26
N LYS A 53 -42.82 23.90 4.87
CA LYS A 53 -42.98 24.76 6.06
C LYS A 53 -44.14 24.24 6.88
N THR A 54 -43.92 24.05 8.15
CA THR A 54 -44.73 23.62 9.30
C THR A 54 -44.38 22.18 9.73
N THR A 55 -43.77 21.95 10.85
CA THR A 55 -44.07 22.28 12.23
C THR A 55 -42.92 21.92 13.14
N ALA A 56 -42.46 22.82 13.97
CA ALA A 56 -41.92 22.54 15.30
C ALA A 56 -43.05 22.90 16.32
N PRO A 57 -43.06 22.35 17.53
CA PRO A 57 -42.45 23.04 18.65
C PRO A 57 -41.80 22.15 19.72
N THR A 58 -40.72 22.64 20.28
CA THR A 58 -40.45 23.08 21.65
C THR A 58 -40.86 22.18 22.82
N ALA A 59 -39.89 21.78 23.63
CA ALA A 59 -39.82 22.20 25.02
C ALA A 59 -38.45 21.83 25.64
N ILE A 60 -37.78 22.87 26.06
CA ILE A 60 -36.65 22.95 26.98
C ILE A 60 -37.23 22.94 28.38
N GLU A 61 -36.59 22.21 29.32
CA GLU A 61 -36.48 22.73 30.67
C GLU A 61 -35.24 22.24 31.39
N THR A 62 -34.45 23.19 31.73
CA THR A 62 -33.29 23.23 32.61
C THR A 62 -33.69 23.14 34.06
N ALA A 63 -32.89 22.50 34.88
CA ALA A 63 -32.73 22.86 36.29
C ALA A 63 -31.31 22.56 36.78
N THR A 64 -30.64 23.64 37.07
CA THR A 64 -29.35 23.77 37.77
C THR A 64 -29.60 24.04 39.26
N ALA A 65 -28.56 23.78 40.04
CA ALA A 65 -28.21 24.35 41.36
C ALA A 65 -28.80 23.65 42.60
N ALA A 66 -28.13 23.54 43.70
CA ALA A 66 -26.87 23.98 44.26
C ALA A 66 -26.72 23.42 45.66
N THR A 67 -25.51 23.13 46.08
CA THR A 67 -24.85 23.38 47.37
C THR A 67 -25.54 23.10 48.70
N ASP A 68 -24.92 22.36 49.52
CA ASP A 68 -24.09 22.70 50.68
C ASP A 68 -24.55 22.20 52.07
N THR A 69 -23.56 21.75 52.81
CA THR A 69 -23.35 21.71 54.28
C THR A 69 -24.13 20.78 55.18
N GLY A 70 -23.32 20.06 55.99
CA GLY A 70 -23.58 19.95 57.42
C GLY A 70 -23.62 18.57 58.06
N SER A 71 -22.51 18.12 58.53
CA SER A 71 -22.19 17.33 59.74
C SER A 71 -23.35 17.06 60.73
N LYS A 72 -23.57 15.82 61.13
CA LYS A 72 -23.38 15.30 62.53
C LYS A 72 -23.88 13.86 62.72
N ALA A 73 -23.12 13.12 63.45
CA ALA A 73 -23.37 11.77 63.91
C ALA A 73 -24.50 11.65 64.92
N ILE A 74 -25.29 10.55 64.87
CA ILE A 74 -25.88 9.92 66.08
C ILE A 74 -26.04 8.39 65.79
N ARG A 75 -25.67 7.59 66.80
CA ARG A 75 -25.75 6.13 66.88
C ARG A 75 -27.15 5.61 67.20
N GLY A 76 -27.41 4.37 66.74
CA GLY A 76 -28.29 3.45 67.43
C GLY A 76 -29.25 2.65 66.53
N PRO A 77 -29.57 1.41 66.86
CA PRO A 77 -29.78 0.35 65.90
C PRO A 77 -31.27 0.01 65.70
N SER A 78 -31.60 -0.48 64.52
CA SER A 78 -32.69 -1.46 64.38
C SER A 78 -32.82 -1.98 62.95
N SER A 79 -32.94 -3.25 62.91
CA SER A 79 -33.27 -4.17 61.83
C SER A 79 -34.31 -3.63 60.82
N VAL A 80 -33.92 -3.61 59.53
CA VAL A 80 -34.87 -3.61 58.42
C VAL A 80 -34.41 -4.62 57.38
N VAL A 81 -35.28 -5.55 57.12
CA VAL A 81 -35.21 -6.61 56.12
C VAL A 81 -34.97 -5.98 54.74
N SER A 82 -33.81 -6.25 54.17
CA SER A 82 -33.47 -5.89 52.78
C SER A 82 -34.02 -6.95 51.83
N ALA A 83 -35.08 -6.63 51.13
CA ALA A 83 -35.52 -7.38 49.96
C ALA A 83 -34.46 -7.23 48.85
N ARG A 84 -33.63 -8.25 48.65
CA ARG A 84 -32.74 -8.35 47.47
C ARG A 84 -33.57 -8.65 46.25
N VAL A 85 -33.66 -7.66 45.33
CA VAL A 85 -34.01 -7.91 43.94
C VAL A 85 -32.84 -8.70 43.36
N PRO A 86 -33.03 -9.87 42.76
CA PRO A 86 -31.97 -10.59 42.06
C PRO A 86 -31.64 -9.85 40.77
N ILE A 87 -30.54 -9.08 40.78
CA ILE A 87 -29.92 -8.64 39.55
C ILE A 87 -29.42 -9.88 38.85
N ASP A 88 -29.97 -10.13 37.67
CA ASP A 88 -29.71 -11.29 36.85
C ASP A 88 -28.19 -11.46 36.63
N SER A 89 -27.60 -12.42 37.35
CA SER A 89 -26.16 -12.72 37.34
C SER A 89 -25.68 -13.22 35.97
N GLN A 90 -26.59 -13.47 35.04
CA GLN A 90 -26.29 -13.83 33.67
C GLN A 90 -25.94 -12.61 32.79
N ALA A 91 -26.59 -11.45 32.97
CA ALA A 91 -26.29 -10.24 32.21
C ALA A 91 -24.93 -9.64 32.62
N ALA A 92 -24.61 -9.61 33.92
CA ALA A 92 -23.30 -9.16 34.39
C ALA A 92 -22.16 -10.15 34.03
N LYS A 93 -22.43 -11.44 33.99
CA LYS A 93 -21.49 -12.45 33.46
C LYS A 93 -21.34 -12.39 31.92
N ALA A 94 -22.38 -11.96 31.21
CA ALA A 94 -22.31 -11.76 29.77
C ALA A 94 -21.51 -10.49 29.39
N ALA A 95 -21.68 -9.39 30.12
CA ALA A 95 -20.90 -8.15 29.90
C ALA A 95 -19.41 -8.33 30.25
N ASN A 96 -19.08 -8.95 31.40
CA ASN A 96 -17.70 -9.30 31.75
C ASN A 96 -17.09 -10.37 30.82
N ARG A 97 -17.90 -11.24 30.20
CA ARG A 97 -17.45 -12.16 29.16
C ARG A 97 -17.17 -11.42 27.83
N ALA A 98 -17.90 -10.37 27.51
CA ALA A 98 -17.68 -9.60 26.29
C ALA A 98 -16.39 -8.76 26.35
N GLU A 99 -16.08 -8.12 27.50
CA GLU A 99 -14.83 -7.36 27.66
C GLU A 99 -13.60 -8.26 27.80
N THR A 100 -13.68 -9.37 28.52
CA THR A 100 -12.58 -10.35 28.66
C THR A 100 -12.35 -11.12 27.35
N VAL A 101 -13.38 -11.31 26.52
CA VAL A 101 -13.29 -11.96 25.21
C VAL A 101 -12.52 -11.07 24.22
N GLY A 102 -12.69 -9.74 24.23
CA GLY A 102 -11.97 -8.83 23.30
C GLY A 102 -10.45 -8.80 23.52
N TYR A 103 -9.98 -8.73 24.76
CA TYR A 103 -8.54 -8.69 25.07
C TYR A 103 -7.87 -10.07 25.04
N ASN A 104 -8.55 -11.11 25.53
CA ASN A 104 -8.04 -12.49 25.45
C ASN A 104 -8.16 -13.09 24.04
N GLU A 105 -9.08 -12.63 23.19
CA GLU A 105 -9.14 -13.10 21.80
C GLU A 105 -7.97 -12.58 20.97
N LEU A 106 -7.51 -11.34 21.09
CA LEU A 106 -6.30 -10.88 20.39
C LEU A 106 -5.04 -11.67 20.84
N ALA A 107 -4.88 -11.94 22.11
CA ALA A 107 -3.83 -12.80 22.63
C ALA A 107 -4.05 -14.29 22.31
N PHE A 108 -5.31 -14.75 22.30
CA PHE A 108 -5.73 -16.12 21.98
C PHE A 108 -5.73 -16.40 20.46
N TYR A 109 -5.92 -15.39 19.62
CA TYR A 109 -5.83 -15.51 18.16
C TYR A 109 -4.41 -15.76 17.65
N MET A 110 -3.38 -15.45 18.47
CA MET A 110 -1.99 -15.82 18.21
C MET A 110 -1.60 -17.16 18.86
N ASP A 111 -2.46 -17.74 19.68
CA ASP A 111 -2.19 -19.00 20.40
C ASP A 111 -3.06 -20.16 19.88
N ILE A 112 -2.49 -20.94 18.99
CA ILE A 112 -2.98 -22.28 18.72
C ILE A 112 -2.50 -23.15 19.87
N ARG A 113 -3.44 -23.70 20.66
CA ARG A 113 -3.18 -24.63 21.77
C ARG A 113 -2.01 -25.57 21.47
N THR A 114 -0.87 -25.27 22.01
CA THR A 114 0.25 -26.18 22.09
C THR A 114 0.61 -26.36 23.57
N ARG A 115 0.48 -27.58 24.06
CA ARG A 115 0.83 -27.97 25.43
C ARG A 115 2.26 -27.51 25.74
N GLY A 116 2.44 -26.73 26.80
CA GLY A 116 3.67 -26.68 27.58
C GLY A 116 4.58 -25.45 27.49
N THR A 117 4.28 -24.36 26.75
CA THR A 117 5.06 -23.10 26.81
C THR A 117 4.16 -21.86 26.76
N ARG A 118 4.59 -20.77 27.43
CA ARG A 118 3.84 -19.50 27.45
C ARG A 118 3.66 -18.96 26.03
N PRO A 119 2.45 -18.52 25.61
CA PRO A 119 2.13 -18.08 24.23
C PRO A 119 3.06 -17.01 23.68
N GLY A 120 3.41 -16.02 24.49
CA GLY A 120 4.28 -14.90 24.10
C GLY A 120 5.70 -15.31 23.67
N VAL A 121 6.30 -16.31 24.32
CA VAL A 121 7.67 -16.77 24.02
C VAL A 121 7.74 -17.43 22.65
N ARG A 122 6.70 -18.16 22.22
CA ARG A 122 6.67 -18.82 20.90
C ARG A 122 6.47 -17.83 19.77
N SER A 123 5.64 -16.81 19.99
CA SER A 123 5.42 -15.75 19.03
C SER A 123 6.70 -14.91 18.83
N ALA A 124 7.40 -14.56 19.92
CA ALA A 124 8.68 -13.83 19.85
C ALA A 124 9.75 -14.64 19.10
N GLY A 125 9.82 -15.97 19.33
CA GLY A 125 10.75 -16.85 18.59
C GLY A 125 10.47 -16.91 17.09
N LEU A 126 9.19 -16.88 16.67
CA LEU A 126 8.82 -16.82 15.26
C LEU A 126 9.27 -15.50 14.62
N TRP A 127 9.01 -14.36 15.26
CA TRP A 127 9.44 -13.05 14.77
C TRP A 127 10.95 -12.93 14.71
N LEU A 128 11.66 -13.42 15.72
CA LEU A 128 13.13 -13.44 15.73
C LEU A 128 13.69 -14.29 14.57
N GLY A 129 13.14 -15.49 14.36
CA GLY A 129 13.53 -16.34 13.23
C GLY A 129 13.25 -15.68 11.87
N ALA A 130 12.08 -15.04 11.71
CA ALA A 130 11.71 -14.31 10.51
C ALA A 130 12.64 -13.09 10.29
N ALA A 131 13.01 -12.36 11.34
CA ALA A 131 13.96 -11.25 11.25
C ALA A 131 15.37 -11.72 10.85
N ILE A 132 15.85 -12.84 11.42
CA ILE A 132 17.14 -13.43 11.03
C ILE A 132 17.13 -13.83 9.55
N LEU A 133 16.04 -14.43 9.07
CA LEU A 133 15.89 -14.77 7.64
C LEU A 133 15.87 -13.51 6.78
N ALA A 134 15.10 -12.47 7.17
CA ALA A 134 15.06 -11.21 6.44
C ALA A 134 16.46 -10.57 6.34
N ILE A 135 17.21 -10.50 7.44
CA ILE A 135 18.59 -10.00 7.47
C ILE A 135 19.49 -10.85 6.58
N GLY A 136 19.43 -12.18 6.70
CA GLY A 136 20.26 -13.08 5.92
C GLY A 136 19.97 -12.97 4.42
N MET A 137 18.70 -13.05 4.01
CA MET A 137 18.30 -13.05 2.60
C MET A 137 18.46 -11.69 1.92
N THR A 138 18.51 -10.59 2.68
CA THR A 138 18.75 -9.23 2.15
C THR A 138 20.19 -8.75 2.39
N TRP A 139 21.09 -9.64 2.82
CA TRP A 139 22.49 -9.27 3.09
C TRP A 139 23.14 -8.57 1.88
N PRO A 140 23.89 -7.44 2.06
CA PRO A 140 24.42 -6.90 3.31
C PRO A 140 23.59 -5.72 3.91
N LEU A 141 22.29 -5.57 3.68
CA LEU A 141 21.49 -4.41 4.06
C LEU A 141 21.65 -4.03 5.55
N ALA A 142 21.57 -5.01 6.45
CA ALA A 142 21.64 -4.78 7.89
C ALA A 142 22.97 -4.17 8.35
N ARG A 143 24.05 -4.33 7.55
CA ARG A 143 25.36 -3.75 7.85
C ARG A 143 25.44 -2.25 7.59
N GLY A 144 24.55 -1.74 6.73
CA GLY A 144 24.59 -0.34 6.31
C GLY A 144 23.20 0.31 6.26
N LEU A 145 22.37 0.13 7.29
CA LEU A 145 21.00 0.63 7.31
C LEU A 145 20.90 2.14 7.01
N GLY A 146 21.86 2.93 7.48
CA GLY A 146 21.84 4.39 7.36
C GLY A 146 22.36 4.95 6.03
N TYR A 147 22.94 4.10 5.15
CA TYR A 147 23.58 4.58 3.94
C TYR A 147 23.48 3.66 2.72
N LEU A 148 22.94 2.45 2.86
CA LEU A 148 22.73 1.56 1.72
C LEU A 148 21.37 1.83 1.08
N GLY A 149 21.35 1.85 -0.26
CA GLY A 149 20.15 2.02 -1.08
C GLY A 149 20.23 1.21 -2.37
N ARG A 150 19.16 1.24 -3.16
CA ARG A 150 19.12 0.63 -4.50
C ARG A 150 19.63 1.63 -5.54
N THR A 151 20.47 1.17 -6.46
CA THR A 151 20.94 1.97 -7.60
C THR A 151 20.06 1.75 -8.83
N GLU A 152 19.54 0.56 -8.98
CA GLU A 152 18.56 0.22 -10.01
C GLU A 152 17.27 1.03 -9.78
N ASN A 153 16.71 1.64 -10.83
CA ASN A 153 15.61 2.60 -10.72
C ASN A 153 15.87 3.69 -9.67
N SER A 154 17.04 4.32 -9.74
CA SER A 154 17.51 5.27 -8.70
C SER A 154 16.54 6.44 -8.44
N GLY A 155 15.72 6.82 -9.41
CA GLY A 155 14.66 7.81 -9.25
C GLY A 155 13.56 7.31 -8.30
N ASP A 156 12.96 6.18 -8.62
CA ASP A 156 11.89 5.57 -7.81
C ASP A 156 12.39 5.15 -6.43
N ALA A 157 13.62 4.63 -6.35
CA ALA A 157 14.22 4.27 -5.06
C ALA A 157 14.39 5.49 -4.14
N ARG A 158 14.91 6.62 -4.65
CA ARG A 158 15.02 7.86 -3.86
C ARG A 158 13.65 8.43 -3.49
N PHE A 159 12.70 8.38 -4.44
CA PHE A 159 11.31 8.75 -4.17
C PHE A 159 10.72 7.95 -3.02
N ALA A 160 10.89 6.61 -3.02
CA ALA A 160 10.36 5.75 -1.98
C ALA A 160 11.00 6.02 -0.62
N VAL A 161 12.32 6.28 -0.56
CA VAL A 161 13.03 6.65 0.68
C VAL A 161 12.49 7.97 1.24
N TRP A 162 12.35 9.00 0.38
CA TRP A 162 11.77 10.28 0.76
C TRP A 162 10.32 10.13 1.23
N ASN A 163 9.50 9.39 0.49
CA ASN A 163 8.07 9.21 0.78
C ASN A 163 7.84 8.57 2.15
N VAL A 164 8.55 7.49 2.47
CA VAL A 164 8.46 6.83 3.78
C VAL A 164 8.92 7.75 4.90
N ALA A 165 10.01 8.50 4.69
CA ALA A 165 10.50 9.47 5.65
C ALA A 165 9.51 10.64 5.84
N TRP A 166 8.90 11.14 4.73
CA TRP A 166 7.86 12.17 4.80
C TRP A 166 6.67 11.71 5.64
N VAL A 167 6.12 10.52 5.35
CA VAL A 167 4.95 10.02 6.10
C VAL A 167 5.28 9.85 7.58
N ALA A 168 6.44 9.27 7.92
CA ALA A 168 6.87 9.13 9.31
C ALA A 168 7.05 10.50 9.99
N HIS A 169 7.65 11.48 9.31
CA HIS A 169 7.77 12.85 9.78
C HIS A 169 6.40 13.50 9.99
N ALA A 170 5.52 13.46 9.00
CA ALA A 170 4.20 14.08 9.05
C ALA A 170 3.33 13.48 10.16
N LEU A 171 3.34 12.14 10.33
CA LEU A 171 2.60 11.48 11.40
C LEU A 171 3.06 11.89 12.81
N THR A 172 4.33 12.29 12.96
CA THR A 172 4.90 12.70 14.26
C THR A 172 4.85 14.21 14.49
N THR A 173 4.58 15.02 13.46
CA THR A 173 4.54 16.48 13.57
C THR A 173 3.15 17.08 13.30
N ASN A 174 2.49 16.66 12.21
CA ASN A 174 1.15 17.12 11.84
C ASN A 174 0.39 16.05 11.04
N PRO A 175 -0.16 15.02 11.69
CA PRO A 175 -0.81 13.90 11.01
C PRO A 175 -2.03 14.28 10.17
N ALA A 176 -2.73 15.38 10.52
CA ALA A 176 -3.87 15.86 9.76
C ALA A 176 -3.50 16.37 8.35
N ARG A 177 -2.22 16.69 8.13
CA ARG A 177 -1.70 17.19 6.86
C ARG A 177 -0.69 16.23 6.21
N VAL A 178 -0.84 14.95 6.43
CA VAL A 178 0.09 13.95 5.86
C VAL A 178 0.13 14.00 4.33
N TYR A 179 -0.96 14.39 3.68
CA TYR A 179 -1.03 14.53 2.23
C TYR A 179 -0.40 15.82 1.68
N ASP A 180 -0.23 16.87 2.51
CA ASP A 180 0.42 18.13 2.13
C ASP A 180 1.96 17.97 2.12
N ALA A 181 2.48 17.10 1.25
CA ALA A 181 3.92 16.85 1.18
C ALA A 181 4.69 18.08 0.70
N ASN A 182 5.96 18.16 1.08
CA ASN A 182 6.80 19.34 0.84
C ASN A 182 7.32 19.44 -0.62
N ILE A 183 6.58 18.95 -1.60
CA ILE A 183 6.94 18.98 -3.02
C ILE A 183 5.87 19.67 -3.86
N PHE A 184 6.24 20.12 -5.07
CA PHE A 184 5.34 20.81 -6.00
C PHE A 184 4.68 22.07 -5.40
N TYR A 185 5.38 22.78 -4.53
CA TYR A 185 4.82 24.01 -3.93
C TYR A 185 4.26 24.95 -5.01
N PRO A 186 3.05 25.52 -4.85
CA PRO A 186 2.20 25.55 -3.65
C PRO A 186 1.06 24.50 -3.62
N HIS A 187 1.16 23.42 -4.41
CA HIS A 187 0.10 22.42 -4.46
C HIS A 187 -0.10 21.73 -3.10
N ARG A 188 -1.37 21.53 -2.75
CA ARG A 188 -1.79 20.70 -1.62
C ARG A 188 -1.99 19.26 -2.05
N ASP A 189 -2.13 18.37 -1.08
CA ASP A 189 -2.36 16.94 -1.28
C ASP A 189 -1.34 16.28 -2.24
N SER A 190 -0.16 16.87 -2.37
CA SER A 190 0.86 16.45 -3.34
C SER A 190 1.38 15.02 -3.10
N LEU A 191 1.22 14.47 -1.89
CA LEU A 191 1.51 13.07 -1.61
C LEU A 191 0.57 12.12 -2.37
N ALA A 192 -0.69 12.52 -2.61
CA ALA A 192 -1.67 11.73 -3.34
C ALA A 192 -1.48 11.78 -4.88
N PHE A 193 -0.48 12.51 -5.39
CA PHE A 193 -0.06 12.41 -6.80
C PHE A 193 0.56 11.05 -7.14
N SER A 194 0.90 10.25 -6.15
CA SER A 194 1.31 8.85 -6.24
C SER A 194 0.80 8.07 -5.03
N GLU A 195 1.21 6.81 -4.88
CA GLU A 195 0.84 6.02 -3.71
C GLU A 195 1.48 6.60 -2.43
N ALA A 196 0.66 6.91 -1.41
CA ALA A 196 1.09 7.63 -0.21
C ALA A 196 1.93 6.78 0.76
N ASN A 197 1.93 5.45 0.64
CA ASN A 197 2.70 4.51 1.49
C ASN A 197 2.43 4.66 3.01
N LEU A 198 1.18 4.97 3.39
CA LEU A 198 0.82 5.24 4.78
C LEU A 198 1.20 4.11 5.74
N GLY A 199 0.92 2.85 5.36
CA GLY A 199 1.28 1.70 6.20
C GLY A 199 2.78 1.54 6.38
N ALA A 200 3.58 1.79 5.34
CA ALA A 200 5.04 1.79 5.43
C ALA A 200 5.54 2.92 6.36
N GLY A 201 4.95 4.12 6.23
CA GLY A 201 5.26 5.25 7.09
C GLY A 201 4.95 4.99 8.57
N VAL A 202 3.80 4.35 8.89
CA VAL A 202 3.47 3.96 10.27
C VAL A 202 4.53 3.02 10.85
N VAL A 203 4.93 2.00 10.09
CA VAL A 203 6.01 1.07 10.51
C VAL A 203 7.34 1.80 10.68
N ALA A 204 7.58 2.84 9.91
CA ALA A 204 8.81 3.62 9.90
C ALA A 204 8.98 4.57 11.10
N VAL A 205 7.87 4.98 11.76
CA VAL A 205 7.88 5.98 12.85
C VAL A 205 8.94 5.72 13.91
N PRO A 206 9.09 4.50 14.49
CA PRO A 206 10.10 4.26 15.52
C PRO A 206 11.54 4.51 15.03
N ALA A 207 11.86 4.07 13.79
CA ALA A 207 13.19 4.27 13.21
C ALA A 207 13.44 5.74 12.87
N TRP A 208 12.43 6.46 12.40
CA TRP A 208 12.49 7.90 12.14
C TRP A 208 12.77 8.69 13.42
N LEU A 209 11.99 8.47 14.48
CA LEU A 209 12.17 9.14 15.77
C LEU A 209 13.54 8.86 16.40
N ALA A 210 14.07 7.65 16.20
CA ALA A 210 15.37 7.27 16.76
C ALA A 210 16.56 7.85 16.02
N THR A 211 16.45 8.06 14.69
CA THR A 211 17.63 8.34 13.86
C THR A 211 17.53 9.59 12.99
N HIS A 212 16.33 10.05 12.67
CA HIS A 212 16.06 11.08 11.66
C HIS A 212 16.81 10.84 10.33
N ASN A 213 17.16 9.59 10.05
CA ASN A 213 17.87 9.18 8.86
C ASN A 213 16.90 8.49 7.88
N PRO A 214 16.66 9.05 6.68
CA PRO A 214 15.68 8.53 5.74
C PRO A 214 16.02 7.11 5.27
N TYR A 215 17.29 6.76 5.11
CA TYR A 215 17.73 5.42 4.72
C TYR A 215 17.50 4.41 5.82
N THR A 216 17.87 4.71 7.07
CA THR A 216 17.57 3.83 8.22
C THR A 216 16.07 3.58 8.32
N THR A 217 15.28 4.64 8.19
CA THR A 217 13.83 4.61 8.23
C THR A 217 13.25 3.68 7.17
N PHE A 218 13.69 3.82 5.92
CA PHE A 218 13.26 2.98 4.80
C PHE A 218 13.72 1.52 4.95
N ASN A 219 15.01 1.31 5.27
CA ASN A 219 15.61 -0.03 5.32
C ASN A 219 15.04 -0.88 6.46
N VAL A 220 14.65 -0.28 7.58
CA VAL A 220 13.91 -0.98 8.65
C VAL A 220 12.56 -1.47 8.14
N VAL A 221 11.84 -0.67 7.34
CA VAL A 221 10.58 -1.10 6.73
C VAL A 221 10.79 -2.24 5.74
N VAL A 222 11.88 -2.22 4.95
CA VAL A 222 12.23 -3.34 4.05
C VAL A 222 12.40 -4.64 4.85
N LEU A 223 13.22 -4.63 5.90
CA LEU A 223 13.43 -5.81 6.75
C LEU A 223 12.12 -6.28 7.42
N PHE A 224 11.34 -5.33 7.94
CA PHE A 224 10.04 -5.64 8.54
C PHE A 224 9.09 -6.29 7.52
N SER A 225 9.03 -5.79 6.29
CA SER A 225 8.13 -6.30 5.25
C SER A 225 8.40 -7.77 4.92
N PHE A 226 9.68 -8.15 4.77
CA PHE A 226 10.07 -9.54 4.57
C PHE A 226 9.71 -10.41 5.79
N ALA A 227 10.07 -9.95 6.99
CA ALA A 227 9.78 -10.70 8.22
C ALA A 227 8.27 -10.87 8.45
N ALA A 228 7.48 -9.82 8.27
CA ALA A 228 6.02 -9.85 8.41
C ALA A 228 5.37 -10.79 7.39
N SER A 229 5.87 -10.82 6.14
CA SER A 229 5.41 -11.75 5.10
C SER A 229 5.67 -13.21 5.47
N VAL A 230 6.85 -13.54 6.05
CA VAL A 230 7.13 -14.87 6.60
C VAL A 230 6.13 -15.23 7.69
N VAL A 231 5.93 -14.32 8.67
CA VAL A 231 5.09 -14.56 9.85
C VAL A 231 3.62 -14.79 9.46
N THR A 232 3.09 -13.95 8.58
CA THR A 232 1.67 -14.03 8.19
C THR A 232 1.38 -15.25 7.32
N ALA A 233 2.26 -15.59 6.39
CA ALA A 233 2.16 -16.82 5.60
C ALA A 233 2.33 -18.06 6.49
N PHE A 234 3.25 -18.04 7.47
CA PHE A 234 3.39 -19.09 8.45
C PHE A 234 2.09 -19.33 9.22
N TYR A 235 1.46 -18.29 9.76
CA TYR A 235 0.21 -18.45 10.51
C TYR A 235 -0.94 -18.94 9.65
N LEU A 236 -1.06 -18.45 8.41
CA LEU A 236 -2.05 -18.93 7.45
C LEU A 236 -1.89 -20.44 7.23
N VAL A 237 -0.70 -20.85 6.82
CA VAL A 237 -0.43 -22.24 6.45
C VAL A 237 -0.52 -23.17 7.66
N ARG A 238 -0.01 -22.75 8.81
CA ARG A 238 -0.18 -23.51 10.05
C ARG A 238 -1.66 -23.70 10.42
N TYR A 239 -2.49 -22.69 10.19
CA TYR A 239 -3.93 -22.80 10.40
C TYR A 239 -4.57 -23.81 9.45
N LEU A 240 -4.14 -23.83 8.18
CA LEU A 240 -4.70 -24.71 7.16
C LEU A 240 -4.24 -26.17 7.31
N THR A 241 -2.97 -26.38 7.61
CA THR A 241 -2.33 -27.71 7.62
C THR A 241 -2.14 -28.32 9.01
N GLY A 242 -2.12 -27.49 10.07
CA GLY A 242 -1.75 -27.92 11.42
C GLY A 242 -0.24 -28.14 11.62
N ASP A 243 0.58 -28.07 10.54
CA ASP A 243 2.02 -28.37 10.58
C ASP A 243 2.86 -27.08 10.61
N PRO A 244 3.62 -26.80 11.68
CA PRO A 244 4.52 -25.65 11.74
C PRO A 244 5.69 -25.72 10.75
N ARG A 245 6.14 -26.93 10.32
CA ARG A 245 7.20 -27.11 9.34
C ARG A 245 6.73 -26.61 7.96
N ALA A 246 5.52 -27.01 7.57
CA ALA A 246 4.87 -26.49 6.37
C ALA A 246 4.68 -24.97 6.44
N GLY A 247 4.35 -24.42 7.62
CA GLY A 247 4.24 -22.98 7.87
C GLY A 247 5.54 -22.23 7.57
N TRP A 248 6.67 -22.72 8.11
CA TRP A 248 7.98 -22.09 7.86
C TRP A 248 8.41 -22.12 6.40
N ILE A 249 8.22 -23.27 5.73
CA ILE A 249 8.59 -23.43 4.32
C ILE A 249 7.73 -22.52 3.44
N ALA A 250 6.41 -22.49 3.66
CA ALA A 250 5.53 -21.59 2.91
C ALA A 250 5.83 -20.11 3.18
N GLY A 251 6.20 -19.76 4.43
CA GLY A 251 6.67 -18.42 4.79
C GLY A 251 7.88 -17.99 3.97
N VAL A 252 8.87 -18.86 3.82
CA VAL A 252 10.06 -18.63 2.97
C VAL A 252 9.69 -18.50 1.50
N LEU A 253 8.89 -19.43 0.97
CA LEU A 253 8.49 -19.44 -0.44
C LEU A 253 7.71 -18.18 -0.83
N TYR A 254 6.87 -17.67 0.06
CA TYR A 254 6.10 -16.46 -0.17
C TYR A 254 6.94 -15.20 -0.01
N ALA A 255 7.64 -15.05 1.12
CA ALA A 255 8.32 -13.82 1.48
C ALA A 255 9.60 -13.57 0.66
N PHE A 256 10.33 -14.61 0.26
CA PHE A 256 11.59 -14.47 -0.47
C PHE A 256 11.46 -14.82 -1.95
N CYS A 257 10.26 -14.74 -2.51
CA CYS A 257 10.06 -14.93 -3.95
C CYS A 257 10.80 -13.85 -4.76
N PRO A 258 11.28 -14.17 -5.97
CA PRO A 258 12.02 -13.24 -6.82
C PRO A 258 11.31 -11.92 -7.09
N TYR A 259 9.99 -11.94 -7.12
CA TYR A 259 9.17 -10.76 -7.33
C TYR A 259 9.38 -9.68 -6.25
N LEU A 260 9.36 -10.04 -4.96
CA LEU A 260 9.57 -9.07 -3.88
C LEU A 260 10.97 -8.48 -3.90
N PHE A 261 11.98 -9.27 -4.23
CA PHE A 261 13.34 -8.76 -4.39
C PHE A 261 13.48 -7.78 -5.55
N ALA A 262 12.84 -8.05 -6.68
CA ALA A 262 12.85 -7.14 -7.84
C ALA A 262 12.20 -5.78 -7.52
N HIS A 263 11.29 -5.76 -6.54
CA HIS A 263 10.54 -4.55 -6.17
C HIS A 263 11.06 -3.85 -4.91
N THR A 264 12.30 -4.09 -4.47
CA THR A 264 12.87 -3.42 -3.28
C THR A 264 13.02 -1.90 -3.42
N ALA A 265 12.92 -1.35 -4.63
CA ALA A 265 12.82 0.10 -4.88
C ALA A 265 11.38 0.64 -4.72
N HIS A 266 10.36 -0.24 -4.62
CA HIS A 266 8.95 0.11 -4.54
C HIS A 266 8.37 -0.44 -3.22
N ILE A 267 8.54 0.31 -2.15
CA ILE A 267 8.25 -0.17 -0.78
C ILE A 267 6.82 -0.70 -0.60
N GLN A 268 5.83 -0.11 -1.26
CA GLN A 268 4.44 -0.57 -1.22
C GLN A 268 4.30 -2.02 -1.70
N LEU A 269 5.10 -2.44 -2.68
CA LEU A 269 5.05 -3.80 -3.20
C LEU A 269 5.75 -4.83 -2.28
N LEU A 270 6.56 -4.37 -1.33
CA LEU A 270 7.08 -5.22 -0.26
C LEU A 270 6.07 -5.41 0.88
N MET A 271 5.13 -4.47 1.07
CA MET A 271 4.11 -4.53 2.12
C MET A 271 3.01 -5.57 1.79
N ALA A 272 3.42 -6.82 1.53
CA ALA A 272 2.55 -7.91 1.07
C ALA A 272 2.00 -8.79 2.20
N ALA A 273 2.37 -8.54 3.45
CA ALA A 273 2.02 -9.38 4.60
C ALA A 273 0.51 -9.45 4.88
N GLY A 274 -0.25 -8.42 4.49
CA GLY A 274 -1.70 -8.40 4.67
C GLY A 274 -2.45 -9.37 3.75
N ILE A 275 -1.87 -9.79 2.63
CA ILE A 275 -2.49 -10.75 1.69
C ILE A 275 -2.74 -12.10 2.39
N PRO A 276 -1.72 -12.82 2.90
CA PRO A 276 -1.94 -14.06 3.65
C PRO A 276 -2.69 -13.84 4.96
N LEU A 277 -2.54 -12.69 5.62
CA LEU A 277 -3.27 -12.39 6.84
C LEU A 277 -4.78 -12.23 6.58
N SER A 278 -5.18 -11.59 5.50
CA SER A 278 -6.59 -11.46 5.09
C SER A 278 -7.23 -12.82 4.85
N MET A 279 -6.52 -13.74 4.19
CA MET A 279 -7.01 -15.11 4.01
C MET A 279 -7.10 -15.87 5.33
N LEU A 280 -6.15 -15.70 6.24
CA LEU A 280 -6.24 -16.29 7.57
C LEU A 280 -7.48 -15.79 8.33
N MET A 281 -7.77 -14.50 8.29
CA MET A 281 -8.96 -13.92 8.94
C MET A 281 -10.24 -14.43 8.28
N LEU A 282 -10.27 -14.55 6.95
CA LEU A 282 -11.39 -15.14 6.23
C LEU A 282 -11.63 -16.60 6.64
N HIS A 283 -10.60 -17.45 6.64
CA HIS A 283 -10.73 -18.85 7.06
C HIS A 283 -11.30 -18.97 8.48
N ARG A 284 -10.83 -18.15 9.42
CA ARG A 284 -11.37 -18.11 10.77
C ARG A 284 -12.81 -17.66 10.84
N LEU A 285 -13.18 -16.67 10.00
CA LEU A 285 -14.55 -16.20 9.90
C LEU A 285 -15.45 -17.31 9.36
N VAL A 286 -15.05 -17.99 8.28
CA VAL A 286 -15.80 -19.07 7.63
C VAL A 286 -15.97 -20.27 8.58
N ASP A 287 -14.94 -20.63 9.35
CA ASP A 287 -15.00 -21.74 10.32
C ASP A 287 -15.93 -21.44 11.51
N ALA A 288 -16.08 -20.19 11.92
CA ALA A 288 -17.02 -19.79 12.98
C ALA A 288 -17.46 -18.33 12.77
N PRO A 289 -18.51 -18.09 11.97
CA PRO A 289 -18.96 -16.75 11.62
C PRO A 289 -19.38 -15.94 12.85
N SER A 290 -18.82 -14.71 12.98
CA SER A 290 -19.21 -13.72 14.00
C SER A 290 -18.87 -12.30 13.52
N PRO A 291 -19.62 -11.27 13.94
CA PRO A 291 -19.31 -9.88 13.59
C PRO A 291 -17.88 -9.47 14.00
N GLY A 292 -17.38 -9.88 15.18
CA GLY A 292 -16.01 -9.59 15.62
C GLY A 292 -14.94 -10.15 14.68
N ARG A 293 -15.12 -11.36 14.13
CA ARG A 293 -14.23 -11.90 13.09
C ARG A 293 -14.35 -11.17 11.78
N GLY A 294 -15.56 -10.68 11.45
CA GLY A 294 -15.77 -9.77 10.32
C GLY A 294 -14.98 -8.48 10.50
N VAL A 295 -15.05 -7.85 11.68
CA VAL A 295 -14.27 -6.64 12.00
C VAL A 295 -12.77 -6.89 11.82
N LEU A 296 -12.23 -8.02 12.33
CA LEU A 296 -10.81 -8.37 12.16
C LEU A 296 -10.41 -8.53 10.69
N LEU A 297 -11.26 -9.17 9.88
CA LEU A 297 -11.06 -9.25 8.43
C LEU A 297 -11.03 -7.86 7.80
N GLY A 298 -11.99 -7.00 8.16
CA GLY A 298 -12.09 -5.62 7.68
C GLY A 298 -10.87 -4.77 8.03
N LEU A 299 -10.40 -4.85 9.28
CA LEU A 299 -9.18 -4.18 9.74
C LEU A 299 -7.94 -4.64 8.96
N THR A 300 -7.84 -5.94 8.67
CA THR A 300 -6.72 -6.48 7.91
C THR A 300 -6.74 -6.01 6.46
N LEU A 301 -7.91 -6.01 5.82
CA LEU A 301 -8.08 -5.50 4.45
C LEU A 301 -7.78 -4.00 4.38
N ALA A 302 -8.25 -3.20 5.36
CA ALA A 302 -7.96 -1.78 5.44
C ALA A 302 -6.45 -1.52 5.62
N ALA A 303 -5.80 -2.22 6.54
CA ALA A 303 -4.37 -2.11 6.76
C ALA A 303 -3.57 -2.45 5.50
N GLN A 304 -3.99 -3.49 4.74
CA GLN A 304 -3.36 -3.85 3.48
C GLN A 304 -3.57 -2.77 2.41
N ALA A 305 -4.78 -2.22 2.29
CA ALA A 305 -5.09 -1.17 1.32
C ALA A 305 -4.32 0.13 1.61
N LEU A 306 -4.14 0.51 2.87
CA LEU A 306 -3.34 1.67 3.29
C LEU A 306 -1.82 1.43 3.19
N SER A 307 -1.39 0.19 3.13
CA SER A 307 0.02 -0.18 2.91
C SER A 307 0.36 -0.29 1.42
N CYS A 308 -0.56 -0.78 0.61
CA CYS A 308 -0.47 -0.88 -0.84
C CYS A 308 -1.88 -0.97 -1.43
N ALA A 309 -2.29 0.05 -2.17
CA ALA A 309 -3.61 0.12 -2.79
C ALA A 309 -3.87 -1.05 -3.75
N TYR A 310 -2.89 -1.42 -4.58
CA TYR A 310 -2.95 -2.60 -5.45
C TYR A 310 -3.28 -3.88 -4.66
N TYR A 311 -2.52 -4.14 -3.61
CA TYR A 311 -2.70 -5.35 -2.81
C TYR A 311 -3.98 -5.31 -1.97
N GLY A 312 -4.46 -4.13 -1.59
CA GLY A 312 -5.77 -3.98 -0.96
C GLY A 312 -6.89 -4.42 -1.89
N ILE A 313 -6.87 -3.98 -3.16
CA ILE A 313 -7.84 -4.38 -4.19
C ILE A 313 -7.73 -5.88 -4.49
N PHE A 314 -6.52 -6.41 -4.66
CA PHE A 314 -6.30 -7.82 -4.95
C PHE A 314 -6.71 -8.72 -3.77
N ALA A 315 -6.43 -8.33 -2.53
CA ALA A 315 -6.90 -9.03 -1.33
C ALA A 315 -8.42 -9.00 -1.22
N GLY A 316 -9.06 -7.87 -1.55
CA GLY A 316 -10.51 -7.75 -1.61
C GLY A 316 -11.14 -8.71 -2.63
N LEU A 317 -10.57 -8.79 -3.84
CA LEU A 317 -11.02 -9.73 -4.87
C LEU A 317 -10.82 -11.19 -4.44
N MET A 318 -9.65 -11.51 -3.91
CA MET A 318 -9.31 -12.85 -3.41
C MET A 318 -10.29 -13.28 -2.30
N VAL A 319 -10.54 -12.40 -1.33
CA VAL A 319 -11.50 -12.62 -0.25
C VAL A 319 -12.92 -12.76 -0.82
N GLY A 320 -13.32 -11.95 -1.81
CA GLY A 320 -14.61 -12.02 -2.47
C GLY A 320 -14.85 -13.37 -3.16
N VAL A 321 -13.90 -13.81 -3.98
CA VAL A 321 -13.94 -15.13 -4.65
C VAL A 321 -14.04 -16.27 -3.62
N ALA A 322 -13.16 -16.23 -2.60
CA ALA A 322 -13.17 -17.26 -1.55
C ALA A 322 -14.47 -17.25 -0.73
N THR A 323 -15.04 -16.08 -0.44
CA THR A 323 -16.33 -15.94 0.27
C THR A 323 -17.45 -16.65 -0.49
N LEU A 324 -17.56 -16.41 -1.79
CA LEU A 324 -18.58 -17.05 -2.62
C LEU A 324 -18.35 -18.57 -2.73
N PHE A 325 -17.10 -18.99 -2.90
CA PHE A 325 -16.75 -20.40 -2.94
C PHE A 325 -17.10 -21.12 -1.63
N TYR A 326 -16.76 -20.54 -0.46
CA TYR A 326 -17.11 -21.13 0.84
C TYR A 326 -18.60 -21.10 1.11
N ALA A 327 -19.33 -20.07 0.67
CA ALA A 327 -20.79 -20.06 0.75
C ALA A 327 -21.40 -21.24 -0.02
N TRP A 328 -20.82 -21.60 -1.17
CA TRP A 328 -21.24 -22.75 -1.97
C TRP A 328 -20.81 -24.09 -1.33
N SER A 329 -19.52 -24.26 -1.00
CA SER A 329 -18.98 -25.55 -0.53
C SER A 329 -19.52 -25.94 0.85
N ARG A 330 -19.75 -24.96 1.73
CA ARG A 330 -20.28 -25.15 3.09
C ARG A 330 -21.79 -24.93 3.21
N ARG A 331 -22.48 -24.70 2.09
CA ARG A 331 -23.95 -24.47 2.03
C ARG A 331 -24.40 -23.31 2.91
N CYS A 332 -23.61 -22.21 2.98
CA CYS A 332 -23.87 -21.05 3.84
C CYS A 332 -24.63 -19.92 3.15
N PHE A 333 -25.13 -20.09 1.92
CA PHE A 333 -25.85 -19.02 1.20
C PHE A 333 -27.07 -18.50 1.97
N ALA A 334 -27.81 -19.36 2.67
CA ALA A 334 -28.95 -18.98 3.49
C ALA A 334 -28.58 -18.55 4.92
N SER A 335 -27.30 -18.55 5.29
CA SER A 335 -26.87 -18.22 6.66
C SER A 335 -26.74 -16.71 6.87
N ALA A 336 -27.73 -16.10 7.53
CA ALA A 336 -27.66 -14.68 7.91
C ALA A 336 -26.41 -14.36 8.72
N ARG A 337 -26.02 -15.26 9.67
CA ARG A 337 -24.82 -15.09 10.51
C ARG A 337 -23.56 -14.99 9.68
N TYR A 338 -23.44 -15.77 8.60
CA TYR A 338 -22.31 -15.72 7.68
C TYR A 338 -22.23 -14.36 6.96
N TRP A 339 -23.33 -13.92 6.36
CA TRP A 339 -23.38 -12.67 5.61
C TRP A 339 -23.26 -11.41 6.49
N ILE A 340 -23.81 -11.44 7.71
CA ILE A 340 -23.61 -10.37 8.69
C ILE A 340 -22.14 -10.23 9.06
N ALA A 341 -21.43 -11.36 9.26
CA ALA A 341 -19.99 -11.32 9.54
C ALA A 341 -19.18 -10.76 8.35
N ILE A 342 -19.48 -11.17 7.11
CA ILE A 342 -18.85 -10.63 5.90
C ILE A 342 -19.17 -9.15 5.73
N ALA A 343 -20.44 -8.75 5.91
CA ALA A 343 -20.85 -7.34 5.82
C ALA A 343 -20.15 -6.46 6.87
N ALA A 344 -19.99 -6.95 8.11
CA ALA A 344 -19.23 -6.24 9.15
C ALA A 344 -17.78 -5.97 8.70
N GLY A 345 -17.13 -6.96 8.07
CA GLY A 345 -15.79 -6.79 7.51
C GLY A 345 -15.75 -5.77 6.39
N ALA A 346 -16.68 -5.84 5.46
CA ALA A 346 -16.78 -4.89 4.35
C ALA A 346 -17.00 -3.45 4.85
N VAL A 347 -17.93 -3.25 5.80
CA VAL A 347 -18.22 -1.92 6.37
C VAL A 347 -17.00 -1.34 7.07
N VAL A 348 -16.29 -2.14 7.87
CA VAL A 348 -15.07 -1.68 8.56
C VAL A 348 -13.97 -1.35 7.57
N SER A 349 -13.72 -2.21 6.58
CA SER A 349 -12.68 -1.96 5.59
C SER A 349 -12.95 -0.70 4.79
N VAL A 350 -14.16 -0.57 4.24
CA VAL A 350 -14.55 0.59 3.43
C VAL A 350 -14.58 1.87 4.28
N GLY A 351 -15.13 1.80 5.51
CA GLY A 351 -15.21 2.95 6.41
C GLY A 351 -13.84 3.51 6.81
N ILE A 352 -12.82 2.63 6.96
CA ILE A 352 -11.45 3.06 7.24
C ILE A 352 -10.76 3.60 5.99
N VAL A 353 -10.91 2.94 4.83
CA VAL A 353 -10.16 3.28 3.61
C VAL A 353 -10.68 4.57 2.95
N ILE A 354 -12.00 4.80 2.93
CA ILE A 354 -12.59 5.95 2.23
C ILE A 354 -11.96 7.29 2.60
N PRO A 355 -11.79 7.67 3.89
CA PRO A 355 -11.22 8.97 4.25
C PRO A 355 -9.83 9.21 3.65
N PHE A 356 -9.01 8.14 3.59
CA PHE A 356 -7.67 8.22 3.00
C PHE A 356 -7.67 8.16 1.47
N PHE A 357 -8.79 7.81 0.85
CA PHE A 357 -8.93 7.76 -0.60
C PHE A 357 -9.50 9.06 -1.19
N VAL A 358 -10.11 9.92 -0.35
CA VAL A 358 -10.69 11.21 -0.78
C VAL A 358 -9.69 12.09 -1.54
N PRO A 359 -8.42 12.31 -1.10
CA PRO A 359 -7.48 13.14 -1.83
C PRO A 359 -7.23 12.65 -3.28
N TYR A 360 -7.20 11.33 -3.49
CA TYR A 360 -7.04 10.75 -4.84
C TYR A 360 -8.25 11.03 -5.72
N LEU A 361 -9.46 10.95 -5.16
CA LEU A 361 -10.70 11.26 -5.90
C LEU A 361 -10.77 12.75 -6.27
N THR A 362 -10.37 13.63 -5.37
CA THR A 362 -10.29 15.06 -5.64
C THR A 362 -9.32 15.35 -6.79
N ILE A 363 -8.11 14.80 -6.75
CA ILE A 363 -7.13 14.95 -7.83
C ILE A 363 -7.66 14.40 -9.16
N GLN A 364 -8.34 13.25 -9.13
CA GLN A 364 -8.95 12.67 -10.33
C GLN A 364 -10.02 13.59 -10.93
N GLN A 365 -10.88 14.18 -10.08
CA GLN A 365 -11.93 15.11 -10.51
C GLN A 365 -11.34 16.39 -11.10
N ASP A 366 -10.33 16.96 -10.43
CA ASP A 366 -9.72 18.24 -10.84
C ASP A 366 -8.88 18.12 -12.11
N THR A 367 -8.23 16.97 -12.32
CA THR A 367 -7.25 16.77 -13.38
C THR A 367 -7.71 15.83 -14.49
N GLY A 368 -8.81 15.10 -14.31
CA GLY A 368 -9.26 14.04 -15.21
C GLY A 368 -8.30 12.83 -15.24
N PHE A 369 -7.40 12.71 -14.25
CA PHE A 369 -6.38 11.67 -14.23
C PHE A 369 -7.00 10.29 -14.00
N ALA A 370 -6.93 9.43 -15.01
CA ALA A 370 -7.31 8.03 -14.95
C ALA A 370 -6.29 7.18 -15.71
N ARG A 371 -6.10 5.95 -15.29
CA ARG A 371 -5.26 4.98 -16.02
C ARG A 371 -6.06 4.37 -17.16
N THR A 372 -5.42 4.24 -18.30
CA THR A 372 -6.03 3.65 -19.50
C THR A 372 -5.75 2.15 -19.60
N LEU A 373 -6.51 1.45 -20.45
CA LEU A 373 -6.19 0.06 -20.78
C LEU A 373 -4.86 -0.07 -21.53
N ASP A 374 -4.40 0.98 -22.22
CA ASP A 374 -3.09 1.01 -22.89
C ASP A 374 -1.95 1.08 -21.86
N ASP A 375 -2.12 1.90 -20.79
CA ASP A 375 -1.19 1.87 -19.66
C ASP A 375 -1.11 0.47 -19.04
N ALA A 376 -2.26 -0.19 -18.88
CA ALA A 376 -2.32 -1.54 -18.33
C ALA A 376 -1.67 -2.59 -19.25
N ARG A 377 -1.73 -2.44 -20.58
CA ARG A 377 -1.02 -3.32 -21.53
C ARG A 377 0.49 -3.23 -21.38
N MET A 378 1.02 -2.03 -21.12
CA MET A 378 2.46 -1.81 -20.96
C MET A 378 3.05 -2.56 -19.76
N TYR A 379 2.29 -2.67 -18.66
CA TYR A 379 2.71 -3.31 -17.41
C TYR A 379 2.03 -4.66 -17.15
N ALA A 380 1.48 -5.29 -18.20
CA ALA A 380 0.93 -6.63 -18.12
C ALA A 380 2.05 -7.68 -18.07
N ALA A 381 1.83 -8.71 -17.28
CA ALA A 381 2.66 -9.91 -17.35
C ALA A 381 2.36 -10.68 -18.64
N ASN A 382 3.30 -11.51 -19.05
CA ASN A 382 3.07 -12.56 -20.03
C ASN A 382 3.44 -13.92 -19.42
N TRP A 383 3.18 -15.03 -20.11
CA TRP A 383 3.47 -16.35 -19.56
C TRP A 383 4.97 -16.56 -19.24
N ARG A 384 5.87 -15.82 -19.94
CA ARG A 384 7.33 -15.87 -19.70
C ARG A 384 7.71 -15.15 -18.40
N SER A 385 6.90 -14.20 -17.92
CA SER A 385 7.09 -13.57 -16.62
C SER A 385 7.10 -14.59 -15.49
N TYR A 386 6.30 -15.68 -15.63
CA TYR A 386 6.23 -16.78 -14.67
C TYR A 386 7.39 -17.78 -14.78
N LEU A 387 8.29 -17.57 -15.74
CA LEU A 387 9.60 -18.26 -15.87
C LEU A 387 10.77 -17.33 -15.57
N ALA A 388 10.52 -16.02 -15.41
CA ALA A 388 11.57 -15.05 -15.13
C ALA A 388 11.86 -14.98 -13.63
N SER A 389 13.16 -15.02 -13.28
CA SER A 389 13.61 -14.96 -11.90
C SER A 389 14.98 -14.31 -11.80
N SER A 390 15.16 -13.45 -10.80
CA SER A 390 16.44 -12.82 -10.45
C SER A 390 17.28 -13.66 -9.48
N ALA A 391 16.75 -14.77 -8.93
CA ALA A 391 17.48 -15.64 -8.03
C ALA A 391 18.71 -16.26 -8.70
N LEU A 392 19.78 -16.45 -7.91
CA LEU A 392 21.09 -16.90 -8.43
C LEU A 392 20.99 -18.20 -9.22
N LEU A 393 20.23 -19.15 -8.70
CA LEU A 393 20.07 -20.47 -9.32
C LEU A 393 19.28 -20.42 -10.64
N HIS A 394 18.51 -19.36 -10.87
CA HIS A 394 17.61 -19.22 -12.02
C HIS A 394 18.11 -18.23 -13.08
N ARG A 395 19.17 -17.48 -12.83
CA ARG A 395 19.66 -16.42 -13.74
C ARG A 395 19.92 -16.89 -15.17
N TRP A 396 20.30 -18.14 -15.34
CA TRP A 396 20.53 -18.76 -16.66
C TRP A 396 19.27 -18.76 -17.54
N MET A 397 18.06 -18.60 -16.96
CA MET A 397 16.80 -18.56 -17.70
C MET A 397 16.61 -17.21 -18.40
N LEU A 398 17.06 -16.09 -17.80
CA LEU A 398 16.81 -14.74 -18.30
C LEU A 398 17.32 -14.49 -19.73
N PRO A 399 18.56 -14.86 -20.12
CA PRO A 399 19.02 -14.67 -21.50
C PRO A 399 18.17 -15.43 -22.53
N ARG A 400 17.71 -16.64 -22.16
CA ARG A 400 16.84 -17.45 -23.02
C ARG A 400 15.48 -16.80 -23.20
N LEU A 401 14.87 -16.28 -22.12
CA LEU A 401 13.60 -15.57 -22.17
C LEU A 401 13.71 -14.28 -22.99
N GLN A 402 14.83 -13.58 -22.88
CA GLN A 402 15.09 -12.37 -23.67
C GLN A 402 15.17 -12.71 -25.17
N ALA A 403 15.85 -13.78 -25.55
CA ALA A 403 15.92 -14.26 -26.93
C ALA A 403 14.55 -14.69 -27.48
N MET A 404 13.61 -15.07 -26.61
CA MET A 404 12.22 -15.44 -26.96
C MET A 404 11.26 -14.23 -27.00
N GLY A 405 11.75 -12.98 -26.95
CA GLY A 405 10.95 -11.77 -26.96
C GLY A 405 10.64 -11.17 -25.59
N GLY A 406 11.45 -11.51 -24.56
CA GLY A 406 11.37 -10.96 -23.21
C GLY A 406 10.20 -11.44 -22.37
N TRP A 407 10.10 -10.92 -21.15
CA TRP A 407 9.12 -11.37 -20.14
C TRP A 407 8.21 -10.24 -19.59
N GLY A 408 8.12 -9.10 -20.25
CA GLY A 408 7.21 -8.02 -19.86
C GLY A 408 7.62 -7.25 -18.59
N GLY A 409 8.87 -7.39 -18.11
CA GLY A 409 9.39 -6.66 -16.96
C GLY A 409 9.10 -7.27 -15.57
N GLU A 410 8.09 -8.15 -15.45
CA GLU A 410 7.75 -8.79 -14.17
C GLU A 410 8.48 -10.13 -13.99
N VAL A 411 8.99 -10.41 -12.79
CA VAL A 411 9.71 -11.65 -12.44
C VAL A 411 8.87 -12.45 -11.44
N LEU A 412 8.04 -13.34 -11.96
CA LEU A 412 6.99 -14.05 -11.22
C LEU A 412 7.26 -15.55 -11.04
N PHE A 413 8.44 -16.04 -11.39
CA PHE A 413 8.81 -17.44 -11.17
C PHE A 413 8.89 -17.75 -9.67
N PRO A 414 8.06 -18.68 -9.13
CA PRO A 414 7.97 -18.89 -7.68
C PRO A 414 9.13 -19.73 -7.10
N GLY A 415 10.01 -20.26 -7.94
CA GLY A 415 11.06 -21.20 -7.59
C GLY A 415 10.70 -22.65 -7.87
N PHE A 416 11.74 -23.48 -8.08
CA PHE A 416 11.56 -24.92 -8.31
C PHE A 416 11.02 -25.64 -7.08
N ALA A 417 11.50 -25.27 -5.89
CA ALA A 417 11.02 -25.81 -4.62
C ALA A 417 9.50 -25.63 -4.47
N ALA A 418 8.99 -24.43 -4.78
CA ALA A 418 7.57 -24.12 -4.69
C ALA A 418 6.74 -24.98 -5.65
N LEU A 419 7.16 -25.08 -6.91
CA LEU A 419 6.43 -25.85 -7.94
C LEU A 419 6.44 -27.35 -7.66
N LEU A 420 7.60 -27.92 -7.30
CA LEU A 420 7.74 -29.34 -6.97
C LEU A 420 6.86 -29.71 -5.77
N LEU A 421 6.92 -28.93 -4.70
CA LEU A 421 6.12 -29.16 -3.49
C LEU A 421 4.63 -28.98 -3.77
N ALA A 422 4.25 -27.98 -4.57
CA ALA A 422 2.85 -27.78 -4.95
C ALA A 422 2.31 -28.95 -5.78
N GLY A 423 3.09 -29.49 -6.69
CA GLY A 423 2.76 -30.71 -7.45
C GLY A 423 2.55 -31.92 -6.54
N VAL A 424 3.47 -32.14 -5.57
CA VAL A 424 3.32 -33.20 -4.54
C VAL A 424 2.05 -32.98 -3.71
N GLY A 425 1.77 -31.73 -3.31
CA GLY A 425 0.57 -31.37 -2.54
C GLY A 425 -0.72 -31.65 -3.28
N ALA A 426 -0.80 -31.23 -4.54
CA ALA A 426 -1.93 -31.50 -5.41
C ALA A 426 -2.15 -33.00 -5.61
N ALA A 427 -1.09 -33.76 -5.86
CA ALA A 427 -1.16 -35.21 -6.02
C ALA A 427 -1.59 -35.92 -4.72
N ALA A 428 -1.13 -35.47 -3.56
CA ALA A 428 -1.52 -36.01 -2.26
C ALA A 428 -3.00 -35.75 -1.95
N ILE A 429 -3.51 -34.57 -2.28
CA ILE A 429 -4.92 -34.22 -2.09
C ILE A 429 -5.81 -35.00 -3.05
N ALA A 430 -5.41 -35.12 -4.31
CA ALA A 430 -6.18 -35.89 -5.31
C ALA A 430 -6.36 -37.37 -4.95
N ARG A 431 -5.44 -37.95 -4.14
CA ARG A 431 -5.51 -39.33 -3.66
C ARG A 431 -6.36 -39.51 -2.40
N GLN A 432 -6.85 -38.40 -1.76
CA GLN A 432 -7.69 -38.49 -0.57
C GLN A 432 -9.07 -39.06 -0.96
N PRO A 433 -9.60 -40.04 -0.20
CA PRO A 433 -10.94 -40.56 -0.46
C PRO A 433 -12.00 -39.49 -0.27
N ALA A 434 -13.04 -39.55 -1.10
CA ALA A 434 -14.19 -38.66 -0.96
C ALA A 434 -14.82 -38.82 0.45
N ALA A 435 -15.10 -37.71 1.12
CA ALA A 435 -15.71 -37.75 2.45
C ALA A 435 -17.18 -38.18 2.38
N ALA A 436 -17.45 -39.45 2.57
CA ALA A 436 -18.80 -39.97 2.69
C ALA A 436 -19.46 -39.44 3.97
N GLY A 437 -20.66 -38.83 3.86
CA GLY A 437 -21.46 -38.40 5.01
C GLY A 437 -21.13 -37.03 5.61
N SER A 438 -20.25 -36.25 5.01
CA SER A 438 -19.88 -34.90 5.49
C SER A 438 -21.01 -33.87 5.22
N ARG A 439 -21.22 -32.95 6.21
CA ARG A 439 -22.06 -31.75 5.99
C ARG A 439 -21.52 -30.80 4.93
N HIS A 440 -20.22 -30.87 4.63
CA HIS A 440 -19.55 -30.11 3.57
C HIS A 440 -19.55 -30.89 2.26
N ARG A 441 -19.58 -30.18 1.13
CA ARG A 441 -19.52 -30.81 -0.20
C ARG A 441 -18.17 -31.44 -0.51
N LEU A 442 -17.10 -30.93 0.14
CA LEU A 442 -15.71 -31.31 -0.12
C LEU A 442 -14.97 -31.63 1.20
N PRO A 443 -13.98 -32.54 1.20
CA PRO A 443 -13.00 -32.65 2.26
C PRO A 443 -12.25 -31.33 2.47
N ARG A 444 -11.86 -31.02 3.72
CA ARG A 444 -11.27 -29.70 4.09
C ARG A 444 -10.02 -29.35 3.28
N ASP A 445 -9.13 -30.31 3.06
CA ASP A 445 -7.91 -30.08 2.28
C ASP A 445 -8.22 -29.84 0.81
N ALA A 446 -9.13 -30.62 0.23
CA ALA A 446 -9.58 -30.48 -1.15
C ALA A 446 -10.32 -29.13 -1.34
N GLU A 447 -11.19 -28.73 -0.38
CA GLU A 447 -11.84 -27.44 -0.37
C GLU A 447 -10.82 -26.30 -0.40
N THR A 448 -9.79 -26.36 0.47
CA THR A 448 -8.72 -25.37 0.52
C THR A 448 -7.91 -25.34 -0.77
N ALA A 449 -7.49 -26.50 -1.28
CA ALA A 449 -6.73 -26.58 -2.52
C ALA A 449 -7.51 -26.01 -3.71
N MET A 450 -8.80 -26.30 -3.81
CA MET A 450 -9.67 -25.77 -4.89
C MET A 450 -9.80 -24.25 -4.81
N VAL A 451 -9.98 -23.66 -3.61
CA VAL A 451 -10.04 -22.21 -3.41
C VAL A 451 -8.75 -21.55 -3.90
N TYR A 452 -7.58 -22.03 -3.43
CA TYR A 452 -6.31 -21.42 -3.81
C TYR A 452 -5.96 -21.67 -5.28
N THR A 453 -6.34 -22.82 -5.84
CA THR A 453 -6.19 -23.05 -7.28
C THR A 453 -7.06 -22.10 -8.10
N ALA A 454 -8.32 -21.90 -7.72
CA ALA A 454 -9.23 -20.97 -8.41
C ALA A 454 -8.73 -19.52 -8.30
N ILE A 455 -8.33 -19.08 -7.10
CA ILE A 455 -7.78 -17.75 -6.86
C ILE A 455 -6.49 -17.56 -7.68
N GLY A 456 -5.57 -18.52 -7.64
CA GLY A 456 -4.33 -18.48 -8.40
C GLY A 456 -4.55 -18.43 -9.91
N ALA A 457 -5.49 -19.23 -10.42
CA ALA A 457 -5.85 -19.25 -11.86
C ALA A 457 -6.46 -17.91 -12.31
N LEU A 458 -7.39 -17.35 -11.52
CA LEU A 458 -7.99 -16.04 -11.81
C LEU A 458 -6.95 -14.93 -11.74
N ALA A 459 -6.07 -14.95 -10.75
CA ALA A 459 -4.97 -14.00 -10.62
C ALA A 459 -3.98 -14.10 -11.78
N PHE A 460 -3.60 -15.33 -12.17
CA PHE A 460 -2.77 -15.57 -13.35
C PHE A 460 -3.43 -14.98 -14.61
N TRP A 461 -4.69 -15.29 -14.86
CA TRP A 461 -5.43 -14.77 -16.02
C TRP A 461 -5.51 -13.24 -16.00
N THR A 462 -5.86 -12.64 -14.86
CA THR A 462 -5.91 -11.17 -14.69
C THR A 462 -4.54 -10.52 -14.93
N SER A 463 -3.44 -11.16 -14.51
CA SER A 463 -2.08 -10.62 -14.65
C SER A 463 -1.64 -10.45 -16.10
N LEU A 464 -2.21 -11.24 -17.01
CA LEU A 464 -1.94 -11.16 -18.45
C LEU A 464 -2.51 -9.88 -19.09
N GLY A 465 -3.22 -9.07 -18.31
CA GLY A 465 -3.69 -7.75 -18.68
C GLY A 465 -4.83 -7.73 -19.69
N PRO A 466 -5.06 -6.57 -20.33
CA PRO A 466 -6.22 -6.35 -21.22
C PRO A 466 -6.29 -7.32 -22.39
N GLY A 467 -5.15 -7.74 -22.94
CA GLY A 467 -5.09 -8.67 -24.07
C GLY A 467 -5.69 -10.06 -23.80
N ALA A 468 -5.76 -10.46 -22.54
CA ALA A 468 -6.36 -11.74 -22.12
C ALA A 468 -7.86 -11.64 -21.76
N GLY A 469 -8.45 -10.44 -21.76
CA GLY A 469 -9.88 -10.18 -21.60
C GLY A 469 -10.36 -10.03 -20.16
N LEU A 470 -9.93 -10.86 -19.20
CA LEU A 470 -10.43 -10.79 -17.82
C LEU A 470 -10.14 -9.45 -17.14
N TYR A 471 -8.92 -8.89 -17.34
CA TYR A 471 -8.59 -7.57 -16.79
C TYR A 471 -9.50 -6.48 -17.37
N THR A 472 -9.81 -6.52 -18.67
CA THR A 472 -10.73 -5.57 -19.32
C THR A 472 -12.13 -5.66 -18.70
N LEU A 473 -12.65 -6.88 -18.50
CA LEU A 473 -13.93 -7.08 -17.83
C LEU A 473 -13.96 -6.49 -16.41
N LEU A 474 -12.89 -6.71 -15.63
CA LEU A 474 -12.77 -6.14 -14.28
C LEU A 474 -12.65 -4.62 -14.31
N TYR A 475 -11.93 -4.07 -15.29
CA TYR A 475 -11.78 -2.63 -15.48
C TYR A 475 -13.11 -1.95 -15.81
N GLU A 476 -13.93 -2.55 -16.65
CA GLU A 476 -15.26 -2.04 -17.04
C GLU A 476 -16.30 -2.24 -15.93
N ALA A 477 -16.23 -3.36 -15.19
CA ALA A 477 -17.23 -3.70 -14.18
C ALA A 477 -16.95 -3.09 -12.81
N ILE A 478 -15.69 -2.80 -12.47
CA ILE A 478 -15.26 -2.39 -11.12
C ILE A 478 -14.49 -1.08 -11.22
N PRO A 479 -15.10 0.08 -10.90
CA PRO A 479 -14.51 1.41 -11.12
C PRO A 479 -13.12 1.61 -10.52
N VAL A 480 -12.80 0.95 -9.39
CA VAL A 480 -11.48 1.07 -8.74
C VAL A 480 -10.33 0.54 -9.61
N PHE A 481 -10.61 -0.28 -10.64
CA PHE A 481 -9.59 -0.72 -11.59
C PHE A 481 -9.05 0.40 -12.47
N SER A 482 -9.76 1.52 -12.64
CA SER A 482 -9.27 2.71 -13.34
C SER A 482 -8.09 3.40 -12.65
N PHE A 483 -7.77 3.06 -11.41
CA PHE A 483 -6.58 3.51 -10.69
C PHE A 483 -5.37 2.57 -10.89
N LEU A 484 -5.58 1.37 -11.46
CA LEU A 484 -4.54 0.35 -11.61
C LEU A 484 -3.93 0.40 -13.02
N ARG A 485 -2.60 0.47 -13.10
CA ARG A 485 -1.87 0.41 -14.38
C ARG A 485 -1.04 -0.85 -14.57
N ALA A 486 -0.84 -1.66 -13.54
CA ALA A 486 0.09 -2.78 -13.57
C ALA A 486 -0.58 -4.11 -13.19
N PRO A 487 -1.26 -4.76 -14.16
CA PRO A 487 -1.91 -6.05 -13.96
C PRO A 487 -0.96 -7.14 -13.45
N GLY A 488 0.31 -7.12 -13.88
CA GLY A 488 1.32 -8.11 -13.49
C GLY A 488 1.50 -8.23 -11.96
N ARG A 489 1.24 -7.16 -11.21
CA ARG A 489 1.37 -7.13 -9.74
C ARG A 489 0.43 -8.10 -9.01
N ILE A 490 -0.69 -8.53 -9.61
CA ILE A 490 -1.57 -9.56 -9.03
C ILE A 490 -0.90 -10.93 -8.97
N GLY A 491 0.21 -11.11 -9.67
CA GLY A 491 1.06 -12.31 -9.61
C GLY A 491 1.48 -12.72 -8.19
N MET A 492 1.52 -11.78 -7.23
CA MET A 492 1.74 -12.12 -5.80
C MET A 492 0.65 -13.02 -5.21
N VAL A 493 -0.58 -12.93 -5.72
CA VAL A 493 -1.67 -13.85 -5.33
C VAL A 493 -1.43 -15.25 -5.89
N VAL A 494 -0.85 -15.35 -7.10
CA VAL A 494 -0.42 -16.63 -7.68
C VAL A 494 0.68 -17.26 -6.82
N VAL A 495 1.69 -16.47 -6.42
CA VAL A 495 2.78 -16.94 -5.54
C VAL A 495 2.23 -17.45 -4.20
N LEU A 496 1.29 -16.72 -3.57
CA LEU A 496 0.65 -17.18 -2.33
C LEU A 496 -0.10 -18.51 -2.55
N SER A 497 -0.84 -18.62 -3.65
CA SER A 497 -1.61 -19.83 -3.97
C SER A 497 -0.69 -21.04 -4.13
N ILE A 498 0.42 -20.88 -4.83
CA ILE A 498 1.44 -21.94 -4.99
C ILE A 498 2.09 -22.27 -3.64
N ALA A 499 2.42 -21.28 -2.81
CA ALA A 499 3.01 -21.51 -1.48
C ALA A 499 2.08 -22.30 -0.54
N VAL A 500 0.77 -22.04 -0.61
CA VAL A 500 -0.24 -22.82 0.15
C VAL A 500 -0.33 -24.25 -0.36
N LEU A 501 -0.36 -24.46 -1.68
CA LEU A 501 -0.37 -25.81 -2.26
C LEU A 501 0.94 -26.57 -1.93
N ALA A 502 2.08 -25.89 -1.97
CA ALA A 502 3.38 -26.44 -1.57
C ALA A 502 3.39 -26.91 -0.11
N ALA A 503 2.70 -26.20 0.76
CA ALA A 503 2.60 -26.59 2.18
C ALA A 503 1.88 -27.93 2.38
N PHE A 504 0.88 -28.25 1.58
CA PHE A 504 0.27 -29.58 1.59
C PHE A 504 1.25 -30.64 1.12
N GLY A 505 2.14 -30.32 0.16
CA GLY A 505 3.24 -31.20 -0.25
C GLY A 505 4.23 -31.47 0.87
N VAL A 506 4.65 -30.43 1.59
CA VAL A 506 5.52 -30.58 2.76
C VAL A 506 4.86 -31.49 3.81
N ARG A 507 3.58 -31.23 4.15
CA ARG A 507 2.84 -32.05 5.10
C ARG A 507 2.74 -33.51 4.65
N ALA A 508 2.50 -33.75 3.35
CA ALA A 508 2.41 -35.09 2.80
C ALA A 508 3.74 -35.83 2.89
N LEU A 509 4.85 -35.18 2.55
CA LEU A 509 6.19 -35.79 2.61
C LEU A 509 6.63 -36.06 4.05
N THR A 510 6.47 -35.08 4.94
CA THR A 510 6.90 -35.18 6.33
C THR A 510 5.98 -36.09 7.17
N GLY A 511 4.74 -36.28 6.75
CA GLY A 511 3.77 -37.17 7.38
C GLY A 511 4.00 -38.66 7.09
N GLN A 512 4.77 -39.00 6.06
CA GLN A 512 5.14 -40.38 5.73
C GLN A 512 6.30 -40.94 6.57
N VAL A 513 6.99 -40.05 7.28
CA VAL A 513 8.15 -40.41 8.11
C VAL A 513 7.96 -39.86 9.52
N THR A 514 8.64 -40.43 10.51
CA THR A 514 8.46 -40.05 11.91
C THR A 514 9.74 -39.57 12.57
N GLY A 515 9.61 -38.90 13.70
CA GLY A 515 10.72 -38.52 14.57
C GLY A 515 11.79 -37.66 13.90
N ARG A 516 13.06 -38.05 14.05
CA ARG A 516 14.21 -37.30 13.53
C ARG A 516 14.21 -37.21 12.00
N THR A 517 13.79 -38.28 11.30
CA THR A 517 13.72 -38.30 9.84
C THR A 517 12.79 -37.23 9.27
N ALA A 518 11.60 -37.05 9.88
CA ALA A 518 10.67 -36.02 9.48
C ALA A 518 11.25 -34.59 9.67
N THR A 519 12.00 -34.39 10.75
CA THR A 519 12.67 -33.13 11.04
C THR A 519 13.80 -32.87 10.06
N THR A 520 14.66 -33.86 9.80
CA THR A 520 15.76 -33.75 8.83
C THR A 520 15.22 -33.44 7.43
N LEU A 521 14.18 -34.15 6.99
CA LEU A 521 13.53 -33.90 5.70
C LEU A 521 12.99 -32.46 5.62
N ALA A 522 12.29 -31.99 6.65
CA ALA A 522 11.76 -30.62 6.68
C ALA A 522 12.88 -29.57 6.65
N VAL A 523 14.00 -29.80 7.37
CA VAL A 523 15.17 -28.92 7.35
C VAL A 523 15.85 -28.94 5.98
N SER A 524 15.96 -30.11 5.33
CA SER A 524 16.51 -30.21 3.96
C SER A 524 15.65 -29.47 2.94
N ILE A 525 14.32 -29.61 3.01
CA ILE A 525 13.38 -28.87 2.14
C ILE A 525 13.49 -27.37 2.40
N PHE A 526 13.57 -26.95 3.67
CA PHE A 526 13.74 -25.55 4.06
C PHE A 526 15.04 -24.95 3.53
N ALA A 527 16.16 -25.66 3.69
CA ALA A 527 17.46 -25.26 3.16
C ALA A 527 17.45 -25.17 1.63
N PHE A 528 16.83 -26.15 0.96
CA PHE A 528 16.66 -26.14 -0.49
C PHE A 528 15.85 -24.92 -0.94
N ALA A 529 14.73 -24.59 -0.27
CA ALA A 529 13.92 -23.41 -0.58
C ALA A 529 14.72 -22.10 -0.42
N LEU A 530 15.56 -21.98 0.62
CA LEU A 530 16.43 -20.81 0.80
C LEU A 530 17.48 -20.69 -0.32
N ILE A 531 18.12 -21.80 -0.72
CA ILE A 531 19.12 -21.82 -1.79
C ILE A 531 18.45 -21.49 -3.14
N ASP A 532 17.29 -22.09 -3.40
CA ASP A 532 16.50 -21.90 -4.62
C ASP A 532 16.13 -20.41 -4.83
N LEU A 533 15.76 -19.72 -3.75
CA LEU A 533 15.34 -18.32 -3.80
C LEU A 533 16.45 -17.30 -3.47
N ALA A 534 17.68 -17.75 -3.22
CA ALA A 534 18.78 -16.89 -2.82
C ALA A 534 19.13 -15.85 -3.90
N GLN A 535 19.27 -14.60 -3.47
CA GLN A 535 19.75 -13.49 -4.30
C GLN A 535 20.97 -12.79 -3.68
N MET A 536 21.63 -13.45 -2.72
CA MET A 536 22.79 -12.91 -2.00
C MET A 536 24.11 -13.09 -2.76
N PRO A 537 25.03 -12.14 -2.69
CA PRO A 537 24.86 -10.81 -2.11
C PRO A 537 23.91 -9.97 -2.96
N PHE A 538 22.95 -9.32 -2.30
CA PHE A 538 22.01 -8.47 -3.01
C PHE A 538 22.65 -7.11 -3.33
N ASP A 539 22.31 -6.50 -4.47
CA ASP A 539 22.95 -5.28 -4.97
C ASP A 539 22.48 -4.02 -4.20
N TRP A 540 22.95 -3.92 -2.95
CA TRP A 540 22.86 -2.70 -2.17
C TRP A 540 24.13 -1.87 -2.36
N ARG A 541 23.97 -0.58 -2.65
CA ARG A 541 25.07 0.35 -2.89
C ARG A 541 25.05 1.51 -1.89
N PRO A 542 26.21 2.07 -1.54
CA PRO A 542 26.26 3.30 -0.77
C PRO A 542 25.50 4.41 -1.50
N ALA A 543 24.58 5.05 -0.78
CA ALA A 543 23.86 6.22 -1.24
C ALA A 543 24.75 7.46 -1.17
N SER A 544 24.50 8.44 -2.05
CA SER A 544 25.17 9.73 -1.95
C SER A 544 24.77 10.42 -0.64
N PRO A 545 25.73 10.93 0.16
CA PRO A 545 25.40 11.66 1.37
C PRO A 545 24.64 12.95 1.05
N ILE A 546 23.75 13.36 1.95
CA ILE A 546 23.10 14.65 1.87
C ILE A 546 24.16 15.74 2.18
N PRO A 547 24.29 16.78 1.32
CA PRO A 547 25.27 17.86 1.54
C PRO A 547 25.10 18.55 2.89
N ALA A 548 26.21 18.88 3.56
CA ALA A 548 26.18 19.45 4.91
C ALA A 548 25.52 20.85 4.96
N ALA A 549 25.63 21.63 3.89
CA ALA A 549 25.01 22.95 3.77
C ALA A 549 23.49 22.94 3.94
N TYR A 550 22.81 21.82 3.67
CA TYR A 550 21.35 21.71 3.87
C TYR A 550 20.91 21.89 5.34
N ARG A 551 21.79 21.67 6.30
CA ARG A 551 21.48 21.90 7.72
C ARG A 551 21.18 23.36 8.00
N VAL A 552 21.79 24.27 7.25
CA VAL A 552 21.53 25.72 7.39
C VAL A 552 20.07 26.04 7.04
N LEU A 553 19.50 25.39 6.02
CA LEU A 553 18.08 25.57 5.67
C LEU A 553 17.11 25.09 6.76
N ALA A 554 17.53 24.14 7.60
CA ALA A 554 16.70 23.66 8.72
C ALA A 554 16.52 24.75 9.79
N ASP A 555 17.55 25.58 9.99
CA ASP A 555 17.58 26.65 11.00
C ASP A 555 17.02 27.98 10.46
N MET A 556 16.79 28.09 9.15
CA MET A 556 16.29 29.30 8.52
C MET A 556 14.75 29.40 8.58
N PRO A 557 14.20 30.63 8.54
CA PRO A 557 12.74 30.83 8.49
C PRO A 557 12.09 30.07 7.35
N ARG A 558 10.89 29.50 7.61
CA ARG A 558 10.18 28.70 6.63
C ARG A 558 9.87 29.49 5.35
N GLY A 559 10.24 28.93 4.17
CA GLY A 559 10.03 29.55 2.87
C GLY A 559 10.25 28.58 1.73
N PRO A 560 9.63 28.83 0.54
CA PRO A 560 9.80 27.95 -0.61
C PRO A 560 11.23 27.92 -1.13
N VAL A 561 11.69 26.73 -1.48
CA VAL A 561 13.03 26.43 -2.01
C VAL A 561 12.92 26.00 -3.46
N ALA A 562 13.76 26.55 -4.34
CA ALA A 562 13.96 26.07 -5.71
C ALA A 562 15.38 25.53 -5.85
N GLU A 563 15.52 24.31 -6.36
CA GLU A 563 16.79 23.62 -6.52
C GLU A 563 17.17 23.47 -7.99
N PHE A 564 18.42 23.74 -8.32
CA PHE A 564 18.98 23.78 -9.67
C PHE A 564 20.15 22.81 -9.86
N PRO A 565 20.33 22.19 -11.08
CA PRO A 565 19.61 22.47 -12.32
C PRO A 565 18.12 22.09 -12.24
N PHE A 566 17.24 22.91 -12.83
CA PHE A 566 15.82 22.57 -12.91
C PHE A 566 15.56 21.77 -14.19
N TYR A 567 15.01 20.57 -14.06
CA TYR A 567 14.76 19.68 -15.19
C TYR A 567 13.37 19.95 -15.76
N ASP A 568 13.27 20.19 -17.07
CA ASP A 568 12.04 20.55 -17.78
C ASP A 568 11.49 19.42 -18.66
N ARG A 569 12.34 18.46 -19.04
CA ARG A 569 11.93 17.31 -19.84
C ARG A 569 11.31 16.23 -18.96
N ARG A 570 10.15 15.72 -19.37
CA ARG A 570 9.42 14.69 -18.59
C ARG A 570 10.28 13.46 -18.26
N ILE A 571 11.18 13.07 -19.17
CA ILE A 571 12.07 11.93 -18.96
C ILE A 571 13.08 12.18 -17.81
N ASP A 572 13.41 13.44 -17.55
CA ASP A 572 14.41 13.85 -16.56
C ASP A 572 13.79 14.23 -15.22
N PHE A 573 12.44 14.29 -15.09
CA PHE A 573 11.77 14.67 -13.83
C PHE A 573 12.15 13.79 -12.66
N HIS A 574 12.48 12.52 -12.88
CA HIS A 574 12.95 11.61 -11.85
C HIS A 574 14.26 12.09 -11.17
N LEU A 575 15.00 13.00 -11.77
CA LEU A 575 16.23 13.59 -11.20
C LEU A 575 15.90 14.53 -10.03
N HIS A 576 14.70 15.15 -9.99
CA HIS A 576 14.24 15.94 -8.83
C HIS A 576 14.15 15.13 -7.54
N THR A 577 14.07 13.79 -7.60
CA THR A 577 14.05 12.93 -6.41
C THR A 577 15.28 13.08 -5.53
N ARG A 578 16.41 13.54 -6.07
CA ARG A 578 17.61 13.88 -5.28
C ARG A 578 17.33 15.06 -4.35
N TYR A 579 16.68 16.10 -4.85
CA TYR A 579 16.29 17.28 -4.09
C TYR A 579 15.27 16.94 -3.02
N MET A 580 14.26 16.15 -3.39
CA MET A 580 13.27 15.63 -2.44
C MET A 580 13.93 14.88 -1.29
N LEU A 581 14.87 13.97 -1.58
CA LEU A 581 15.59 13.23 -0.55
C LEU A 581 16.45 14.15 0.33
N ASN A 582 17.17 15.10 -0.26
CA ASN A 582 17.96 16.07 0.49
C ASN A 582 17.09 16.93 1.41
N SER A 583 15.86 17.26 0.99
CA SER A 583 14.92 18.06 1.78
C SER A 583 14.47 17.40 3.09
N THR A 584 14.73 16.10 3.27
CA THR A 584 14.46 15.40 4.54
C THR A 584 15.26 15.97 5.73
N THR A 585 16.28 16.81 5.46
CA THR A 585 17.06 17.50 6.46
C THR A 585 16.33 18.74 7.02
N HIS A 586 15.55 19.44 6.18
CA HIS A 586 14.98 20.76 6.55
C HIS A 586 13.44 20.85 6.38
N TRP A 587 12.82 19.97 5.59
CA TRP A 587 11.37 19.94 5.31
C TRP A 587 10.77 21.29 4.85
N GLN A 588 11.59 22.20 4.27
CA GLN A 588 11.10 23.40 3.62
C GLN A 588 10.26 23.02 2.37
N PRO A 589 9.24 23.82 2.00
CA PRO A 589 8.47 23.56 0.78
C PRO A 589 9.36 23.63 -0.46
N LEU A 590 9.36 22.59 -1.28
CA LEU A 590 10.09 22.55 -2.55
C LEU A 590 9.20 22.94 -3.72
N VAL A 591 9.67 23.83 -4.57
CA VAL A 591 9.08 24.07 -5.89
C VAL A 591 9.29 22.85 -6.80
N ASN A 592 10.41 22.16 -6.65
CA ASN A 592 10.74 20.90 -7.31
C ASN A 592 9.81 19.77 -6.85
N GLY A 593 9.69 18.75 -7.70
CA GLY A 593 8.91 17.56 -7.35
C GLY A 593 8.99 16.47 -8.41
N TYR A 594 8.68 15.26 -7.98
CA TYR A 594 8.52 14.08 -8.83
C TYR A 594 7.40 13.21 -8.26
N SER A 595 6.49 12.74 -9.11
CA SER A 595 5.42 11.83 -8.75
C SER A 595 4.81 11.19 -10.01
N ASP A 596 3.90 10.24 -9.85
CA ASP A 596 3.13 9.62 -10.94
C ASP A 596 2.29 10.65 -11.71
N HIS A 597 1.60 11.52 -10.98
CA HIS A 597 0.93 12.69 -11.54
C HIS A 597 1.84 13.91 -11.43
N THR A 598 1.98 14.65 -12.51
CA THR A 598 2.72 15.92 -12.55
C THR A 598 1.77 17.03 -12.94
N PRO A 599 1.54 18.06 -12.11
CA PRO A 599 0.65 19.17 -12.43
C PRO A 599 1.02 19.88 -13.73
N ALA A 600 0.03 20.31 -14.51
CA ALA A 600 0.26 21.02 -15.77
C ALA A 600 1.05 22.32 -15.56
N GLU A 601 0.71 23.05 -14.49
CA GLU A 601 1.41 24.29 -14.09
C GLU A 601 2.89 24.06 -13.76
N PHE A 602 3.22 22.94 -13.12
CA PHE A 602 4.61 22.58 -12.86
C PHE A 602 5.39 22.39 -14.15
N ARG A 603 4.81 21.75 -15.18
CA ARG A 603 5.48 21.55 -16.47
C ARG A 603 5.80 22.86 -17.17
N THR A 604 4.84 23.81 -17.17
CA THR A 604 5.05 25.13 -17.76
C THR A 604 6.11 25.92 -17.01
N MET A 605 6.06 25.89 -15.68
CA MET A 605 7.05 26.54 -14.81
C MET A 605 8.44 25.92 -14.96
N ALA A 606 8.54 24.61 -15.11
CA ALA A 606 9.82 23.92 -15.26
C ALA A 606 10.63 24.41 -16.47
N VAL A 607 9.96 24.70 -17.59
CA VAL A 607 10.60 25.26 -18.79
C VAL A 607 11.22 26.63 -18.50
N ARG A 608 10.50 27.49 -17.77
CA ARG A 608 10.99 28.83 -17.37
C ARG A 608 12.17 28.72 -16.41
N LEU A 609 12.07 27.87 -15.40
CA LEU A 609 13.11 27.67 -14.39
C LEU A 609 14.36 26.98 -14.97
N ALA A 610 14.23 26.16 -16.01
CA ALA A 610 15.39 25.55 -16.69
C ALA A 610 16.33 26.58 -17.30
N SER A 611 15.84 27.81 -17.62
CA SER A 611 16.65 28.91 -18.13
C SER A 611 17.44 29.68 -17.06
N PHE A 612 17.34 29.27 -15.79
CA PHE A 612 18.02 29.96 -14.67
C PHE A 612 19.55 30.03 -14.86
N PRO A 613 20.17 31.18 -14.52
CA PRO A 613 19.58 32.45 -14.12
C PRO A 613 19.23 33.31 -15.35
N SER A 614 17.96 33.61 -15.50
CA SER A 614 17.43 34.53 -16.51
C SER A 614 16.31 35.37 -15.91
N ARG A 615 15.88 36.43 -16.58
CA ARG A 615 14.77 37.27 -16.12
C ARG A 615 13.48 36.46 -16.00
N ASP A 616 13.15 35.63 -16.99
CA ASP A 616 11.97 34.76 -16.97
C ASP A 616 11.99 33.75 -15.80
N ALA A 617 13.17 33.20 -15.51
CA ALA A 617 13.34 32.33 -14.33
C ALA A 617 13.11 33.10 -13.02
N PHE A 618 13.64 34.34 -12.87
CA PHE A 618 13.38 35.16 -11.68
C PHE A 618 11.91 35.59 -11.57
N ASP A 619 11.21 35.84 -12.69
CA ASP A 619 9.78 36.08 -12.69
C ASP A 619 9.00 34.84 -12.20
N ALA A 620 9.38 33.64 -12.65
CA ALA A 620 8.80 32.40 -12.15
C ALA A 620 9.08 32.17 -10.64
N LEU A 621 10.28 32.48 -10.17
CA LEU A 621 10.63 32.44 -8.74
C LEU A 621 9.78 33.44 -7.94
N ARG A 622 9.53 34.65 -8.46
CA ARG A 622 8.68 35.67 -7.85
C ARG A 622 7.22 35.18 -7.73
N GLU A 623 6.65 34.62 -8.80
CA GLU A 623 5.30 34.07 -8.82
C GLU A 623 5.10 33.00 -7.74
N LYS A 624 6.12 32.15 -7.52
CA LYS A 624 6.10 31.12 -6.48
C LYS A 624 6.62 31.61 -5.13
N ARG A 625 6.93 32.91 -4.98
CA ARG A 625 7.45 33.51 -3.74
C ARG A 625 8.64 32.73 -3.18
N VAL A 626 9.53 32.27 -4.06
CA VAL A 626 10.72 31.51 -3.66
C VAL A 626 11.59 32.36 -2.74
N ARG A 627 11.96 31.78 -1.62
CA ARG A 627 12.83 32.42 -0.63
C ARG A 627 14.26 31.93 -0.72
N TYR A 628 14.47 30.67 -1.08
CA TYR A 628 15.80 30.09 -1.13
C TYR A 628 16.08 29.44 -2.48
N ILE A 629 17.30 29.60 -2.96
CA ILE A 629 17.81 28.98 -4.17
C ILE A 629 18.97 28.08 -3.78
N VAL A 630 18.95 26.82 -4.24
CA VAL A 630 20.04 25.86 -4.05
C VAL A 630 20.60 25.49 -5.41
N ILE A 631 21.90 25.70 -5.62
CA ILE A 631 22.62 25.35 -6.84
C ILE A 631 23.52 24.16 -6.57
N HIS A 632 23.24 23.03 -7.21
CA HIS A 632 24.05 21.82 -7.09
C HIS A 632 25.23 21.86 -8.04
N GLN A 633 26.40 22.27 -7.56
CA GLN A 633 27.59 22.48 -8.37
C GLN A 633 28.02 21.20 -9.13
N LYS A 634 27.93 20.02 -8.48
CA LYS A 634 28.33 18.74 -9.06
C LYS A 634 27.36 18.15 -10.08
N LEU A 635 26.21 18.79 -10.30
CA LEU A 635 25.23 18.37 -11.31
C LEU A 635 25.37 19.13 -12.62
N TYR A 636 26.18 20.17 -12.65
CA TYR A 636 26.60 20.86 -13.86
C TYR A 636 27.96 20.33 -14.32
N ASP A 637 28.19 20.33 -15.62
CA ASP A 637 29.55 20.28 -16.15
C ASP A 637 30.27 21.60 -15.86
N ARG A 638 31.59 21.60 -16.05
CA ARG A 638 32.44 22.73 -15.65
C ARG A 638 32.06 24.03 -16.37
N ASP A 639 31.76 23.93 -17.67
CA ASP A 639 31.48 25.12 -18.51
C ASP A 639 30.09 25.66 -18.21
N SER A 640 29.09 24.78 -18.06
CA SER A 640 27.73 25.16 -17.64
C SER A 640 27.70 25.78 -16.25
N LEU A 641 28.47 25.28 -15.29
CA LEU A 641 28.56 25.88 -13.96
C LEU A 641 29.20 27.28 -14.01
N ALA A 642 30.27 27.46 -14.81
CA ALA A 642 30.92 28.75 -15.00
C ALA A 642 29.96 29.76 -15.65
N ASP A 643 29.16 29.34 -16.67
CA ASP A 643 28.15 30.18 -17.30
C ASP A 643 27.03 30.58 -16.32
N VAL A 644 26.46 29.61 -15.58
CA VAL A 644 25.45 29.89 -14.56
C VAL A 644 25.99 30.88 -13.52
N THR A 645 27.20 30.65 -13.04
CA THR A 645 27.84 31.54 -12.03
C THR A 645 28.02 32.94 -12.59
N LYS A 646 28.53 33.08 -13.82
CA LYS A 646 28.73 34.37 -14.50
C LYS A 646 27.40 35.11 -14.70
N ARG A 647 26.36 34.41 -15.22
CA ARG A 647 25.04 35.03 -15.41
C ARG A 647 24.38 35.42 -14.09
N LEU A 648 24.56 34.63 -13.02
CA LEU A 648 24.00 34.94 -11.72
C LEU A 648 24.58 36.25 -11.13
N GLN A 649 25.82 36.63 -11.50
CA GLN A 649 26.41 37.90 -11.07
C GLN A 649 25.56 39.12 -11.49
N ALA A 650 24.90 39.06 -12.65
CA ALA A 650 24.00 40.12 -13.12
C ALA A 650 22.74 40.27 -12.24
N PHE A 651 22.38 39.23 -11.48
CA PHE A 651 21.29 39.22 -10.51
C PHE A 651 21.77 39.26 -9.06
N GLY A 652 23.05 39.52 -8.83
CA GLY A 652 23.69 39.48 -7.51
C GLY A 652 23.03 40.35 -6.44
N GLN A 653 22.41 41.48 -6.83
CA GLN A 653 21.65 42.35 -5.92
C GLN A 653 20.34 41.71 -5.37
N PHE A 654 19.84 40.64 -6.00
CA PHE A 654 18.59 39.98 -5.62
C PHE A 654 18.82 38.71 -4.84
N VAL A 655 20.05 38.25 -4.70
CA VAL A 655 20.42 37.02 -4.00
C VAL A 655 21.58 37.23 -3.06
N LYS A 656 21.45 36.69 -1.83
CA LYS A 656 22.48 36.75 -0.80
C LYS A 656 22.98 35.32 -0.53
N PRO A 657 24.30 35.04 -0.64
CA PRO A 657 24.82 33.73 -0.27
C PRO A 657 24.63 33.49 1.23
N VAL A 658 24.20 32.27 1.58
CA VAL A 658 23.90 31.87 2.97
C VAL A 658 24.80 30.73 3.43
N ALA A 659 25.01 29.75 2.56
CA ALA A 659 25.84 28.58 2.83
C ALA A 659 26.43 28.00 1.55
N GLU A 660 27.58 27.38 1.68
CA GLU A 660 28.26 26.69 0.59
C GLU A 660 29.04 25.50 1.14
N ASP A 661 29.05 24.42 0.38
CA ASP A 661 29.97 23.29 0.51
C ASP A 661 30.45 22.82 -0.86
N ASP A 662 31.25 21.76 -0.94
CA ASP A 662 31.79 21.22 -2.19
C ASP A 662 30.71 20.74 -3.18
N SER A 663 29.47 20.67 -2.77
CA SER A 663 28.37 20.08 -3.55
C SER A 663 27.30 21.07 -3.92
N VAL A 664 27.00 22.03 -3.03
CA VAL A 664 25.89 22.98 -3.20
C VAL A 664 26.26 24.39 -2.75
N ARG A 665 25.64 25.39 -3.38
CA ARG A 665 25.57 26.78 -2.94
C ARG A 665 24.12 27.14 -2.65
N ILE A 666 23.91 27.79 -1.50
CA ILE A 666 22.57 28.19 -1.04
C ILE A 666 22.51 29.72 -0.97
N TYR A 667 21.45 30.27 -1.55
CA TYR A 667 21.19 31.71 -1.55
C TYR A 667 19.83 32.01 -0.94
N GLU A 668 19.72 33.09 -0.20
CA GLU A 668 18.44 33.73 0.16
C GLU A 668 18.08 34.76 -0.92
N VAL A 669 16.86 34.75 -1.39
CA VAL A 669 16.31 35.73 -2.33
C VAL A 669 15.92 36.98 -1.54
N THR A 670 16.58 38.10 -1.80
CA THR A 670 16.36 39.39 -1.12
C THR A 670 15.45 40.33 -1.93
N GLY A 671 15.22 40.03 -3.20
CA GLY A 671 14.37 40.80 -4.10
C GLY A 671 14.24 40.15 -5.47
N PHE A 672 13.53 40.81 -6.38
CA PHE A 672 13.33 40.34 -7.74
C PHE A 672 13.54 41.48 -8.75
N PRO A 673 13.99 41.19 -9.97
CA PRO A 673 14.08 42.19 -11.04
C PRO A 673 12.71 42.83 -11.30
N GLN A 674 12.68 44.16 -11.54
CA GLN A 674 11.50 44.90 -11.93
C GLN A 674 11.11 44.67 -13.39
#